data_a895be8312bcd9a821d5b991c87c7ff7
#
_entry.id   a895be8312bcd9a821d5b991c87c7ff7
#
_cell.length_a   1.000
_cell.length_b   1.000
_cell.length_c   1.000
_cell.angle_alpha   90.00
_cell.angle_beta   90.00
_cell.angle_gamma   90.00
#
_symmetry.space_group_name_H-M   'P 1'
#
loop_
_entity.id
_entity.type
_entity.pdbx_description
1 polymer ?
#
loop_
_entity_poly.entity_id
_entity_poly.type
_entity_poly.pdbx_seq_one_letter_code
_entity_poly.pdbx_strand_id
1 'polypeptide(L)'
;MQKEYKSINKSVRKKDAMQLLTGKPVYTDDVTPSDALVVKILRSPHANAIVQEINTKAAKLVPGVVDIYTWEDVPKNRFAIAGQTFPEPSPYDRLILDRHVRFSGDAVALIAAENEKAAIKAMKLIKVKYEVLEPVLDFHTAKDNSVLVHPEEDWFPPCPVGGDNKRNLVASGCDFDGDVEGIMADCDITIDHTYHMKAYNQAMMEPFICYTSLDRYGRLHVISSTQIVFHTRRILSNALGIPKSRIRVEKPRIGGGFGAKQTAVCDVYPAFVTMKTGRPAKINYTRTEAQIAGSPRHEMEVRVRLGANKDGKIRVLDLYTLSNSGAYGEHGPTTVGLSGHKSIPLYTGSLEAFRFSYDVVYTNHQAAGAYRGYGATQGIFALESAVNELADKLGMDPTVLRDRNMVREGMVMPAYYGETANACALDRCMEHCKKMFNWDEKYPVRDMGNGKVRAAGVGMAMQGSCISNLDVGSATLKLNEDGGYNLLIGAADMGTGCDTILAQMAAECMDCSVDDIAVFGADTDASPYDSGSYASSTTYITGKAVEKACADLKKKICEIAAQMMNCEKEDVAFESSRVRCISTGQTVSLSEIAYKTQLASNSNAEATASHFSPVSPPPYMVGMAEIELDKLTGEVKLLDFMAVVDCGIPINPALARIQAEGGIVQGIGHTLMENVTYDKSGRPIESTFMQYKIPTRLDMGKLKVEFEHSYEPTGPFGAKSIGEIVINTPAPAIAHAIYRATGVWHRELPITPEQIAMSIAE
;
A
#
# COMPACT_ATOMS: atom_id res chain seq x y z
N MET A 1 31.74 -13.40 -8.20
CA MET A 1 32.03 -12.76 -6.89
C MET A 1 30.99 -11.68 -6.66
N GLN A 2 30.25 -11.75 -5.56
CA GLN A 2 29.32 -10.70 -5.18
C GLN A 2 30.12 -9.42 -4.93
N LYS A 3 29.75 -8.31 -5.56
CA LYS A 3 30.38 -7.01 -5.35
C LYS A 3 30.24 -6.62 -3.89
N GLU A 4 31.33 -6.37 -3.20
CA GLU A 4 31.29 -5.89 -1.81
C GLU A 4 30.96 -4.40 -1.82
N TYR A 5 29.87 -4.04 -1.15
CA TYR A 5 29.41 -2.68 -0.99
C TYR A 5 29.81 -2.09 0.36
N LYS A 6 30.03 -0.77 0.42
CA LYS A 6 30.37 -0.05 1.66
C LYS A 6 29.11 0.24 2.49
N SER A 7 28.03 0.69 1.85
CA SER A 7 26.78 1.13 2.49
C SER A 7 25.59 0.21 2.18
N ILE A 8 25.57 -0.46 1.01
CA ILE A 8 24.48 -1.34 0.58
C ILE A 8 24.61 -2.71 1.28
N ASN A 9 23.47 -3.31 1.59
CA ASN A 9 23.37 -4.56 2.37
C ASN A 9 24.00 -4.43 3.76
N LYS A 10 23.94 -3.22 4.34
CA LYS A 10 24.39 -2.92 5.71
C LYS A 10 23.23 -2.41 6.56
N SER A 11 23.17 -2.87 7.80
CA SER A 11 22.17 -2.43 8.78
C SER A 11 22.53 -1.07 9.36
N VAL A 12 22.34 -0.02 8.58
CA VAL A 12 22.56 1.37 9.01
C VAL A 12 21.37 1.82 9.87
N ARG A 13 21.67 2.59 10.91
CA ARG A 13 20.66 3.18 11.78
C ARG A 13 19.76 4.14 11.00
N LYS A 14 18.46 4.11 11.29
CA LYS A 14 17.50 5.05 10.71
C LYS A 14 17.89 6.49 11.02
N LYS A 15 17.94 7.37 10.00
CA LYS A 15 18.45 8.75 10.12
C LYS A 15 17.70 9.59 11.15
N ASP A 16 16.41 9.39 11.30
CA ASP A 16 15.55 10.11 12.25
C ASP A 16 15.28 9.34 13.56
N ALA A 17 15.98 8.24 13.80
CA ALA A 17 15.72 7.38 14.97
C ALA A 17 15.79 8.14 16.29
N MET A 18 16.79 9.05 16.46
CA MET A 18 16.94 9.80 17.72
C MET A 18 15.83 10.81 17.94
N GLN A 19 15.39 11.49 16.89
CA GLN A 19 14.29 12.44 16.95
C GLN A 19 13.00 11.76 17.39
N LEU A 20 12.71 10.60 16.80
CA LEU A 20 11.52 9.80 17.14
C LEU A 20 11.59 9.26 18.58
N LEU A 21 12.74 8.69 18.98
CA LEU A 21 12.92 8.11 20.31
C LEU A 21 12.94 9.15 21.44
N THR A 22 13.34 10.38 21.16
CA THR A 22 13.38 11.47 22.14
C THR A 22 12.14 12.36 22.12
N GLY A 23 11.11 12.01 21.32
CA GLY A 23 9.84 12.72 21.26
C GLY A 23 9.93 14.13 20.67
N LYS A 24 10.80 14.36 19.68
CA LYS A 24 10.83 15.64 18.97
C LYS A 24 9.54 15.83 18.18
N PRO A 25 8.98 17.05 18.12
CA PRO A 25 7.77 17.34 17.34
C PRO A 25 8.07 17.20 15.85
N VAL A 26 7.47 16.21 15.20
CA VAL A 26 7.76 15.84 13.80
C VAL A 26 6.51 15.46 13.00
N TYR A 27 5.37 15.22 13.67
CA TYR A 27 4.11 14.81 13.04
C TYR A 27 3.24 16.03 12.70
N THR A 28 2.20 15.85 11.89
CA THR A 28 1.33 16.95 11.44
C THR A 28 0.72 17.74 12.61
N ASP A 29 0.24 17.08 13.66
CA ASP A 29 -0.36 17.76 14.82
C ASP A 29 0.67 18.55 15.64
N ASP A 30 1.93 18.06 15.68
CA ASP A 30 3.03 18.73 16.38
C ASP A 30 3.42 20.08 15.74
N VAL A 31 3.30 20.18 14.42
CA VAL A 31 3.68 21.39 13.65
C VAL A 31 2.50 22.30 13.35
N THR A 32 1.30 21.93 13.78
CA THR A 32 0.10 22.73 13.59
C THR A 32 -0.01 23.83 14.63
N PRO A 33 -0.15 25.12 14.24
CA PRO A 33 -0.36 26.23 15.16
C PRO A 33 -1.63 26.07 16.01
N SER A 34 -1.58 26.50 17.26
CA SER A 34 -2.68 26.34 18.23
C SER A 34 -3.92 27.19 17.92
N ASP A 35 -3.78 28.23 17.08
CA ASP A 35 -4.86 29.14 16.65
C ASP A 35 -5.54 28.72 15.34
N ALA A 36 -5.16 27.57 14.78
CA ALA A 36 -5.84 27.00 13.63
C ALA A 36 -7.29 26.63 13.96
N LEU A 37 -8.21 26.93 13.04
CA LEU A 37 -9.60 26.50 13.15
C LEU A 37 -9.68 24.96 13.18
N VAL A 38 -10.49 24.43 14.08
CA VAL A 38 -10.79 23.00 14.13
C VAL A 38 -11.97 22.72 13.21
N VAL A 39 -11.76 21.79 12.27
CA VAL A 39 -12.81 21.30 11.37
C VAL A 39 -13.33 19.96 11.90
N LYS A 40 -14.65 19.85 12.07
CA LYS A 40 -15.34 18.58 12.37
C LYS A 40 -16.39 18.32 11.31
N ILE A 41 -16.71 17.04 11.10
CA ILE A 41 -17.65 16.59 10.08
C ILE A 41 -18.89 16.02 10.77
N LEU A 42 -20.05 16.58 10.45
CA LEU A 42 -21.32 15.91 10.73
C LEU A 42 -21.50 14.79 9.71
N ARG A 43 -21.69 13.56 10.18
CA ARG A 43 -21.78 12.38 9.35
C ARG A 43 -23.20 11.82 9.29
N SER A 44 -23.53 11.21 8.14
CA SER A 44 -24.80 10.53 7.93
C SER A 44 -24.94 9.32 8.86
N PRO A 45 -26.09 9.15 9.53
CA PRO A 45 -26.43 7.90 10.21
C PRO A 45 -27.06 6.85 9.27
N HIS A 46 -27.34 7.22 8.00
CA HIS A 46 -28.02 6.40 7.02
C HIS A 46 -27.06 5.92 5.93
N ALA A 47 -27.24 4.71 5.47
CA ALA A 47 -26.45 4.12 4.39
C ALA A 47 -26.85 4.69 3.01
N ASN A 48 -28.10 5.05 2.80
CA ASN A 48 -28.59 5.64 1.58
C ASN A 48 -29.71 6.65 1.89
N ALA A 49 -29.47 7.93 1.62
CA ALA A 49 -30.49 8.96 1.88
C ALA A 49 -30.22 10.24 1.08
N ILE A 50 -31.29 10.99 0.80
CA ILE A 50 -31.24 12.35 0.27
C ILE A 50 -31.41 13.34 1.42
N VAL A 51 -30.48 14.25 1.60
CA VAL A 51 -30.61 15.37 2.54
C VAL A 51 -31.63 16.36 2.02
N GLN A 52 -32.78 16.49 2.71
CA GLN A 52 -33.85 17.40 2.34
C GLN A 52 -33.64 18.80 2.93
N GLU A 53 -33.18 18.90 4.17
CA GLU A 53 -32.98 20.15 4.87
C GLU A 53 -31.87 20.00 5.92
N ILE A 54 -31.02 21.01 6.06
CA ILE A 54 -30.03 21.13 7.15
C ILE A 54 -30.29 22.46 7.90
N ASN A 55 -30.74 22.36 9.16
CA ASN A 55 -30.94 23.55 10.00
C ASN A 55 -29.71 23.78 10.90
N THR A 56 -28.93 24.78 10.56
CA THR A 56 -27.70 25.19 11.27
C THR A 56 -27.89 26.40 12.19
N LYS A 57 -29.08 27.02 12.27
CA LYS A 57 -29.31 28.29 12.96
C LYS A 57 -28.83 28.28 14.41
N ALA A 58 -29.25 27.28 15.20
CA ALA A 58 -28.85 27.17 16.60
C ALA A 58 -27.34 26.85 16.76
N ALA A 59 -26.79 26.05 15.86
CA ALA A 59 -25.40 25.67 15.86
C ALA A 59 -24.47 26.85 15.57
N LYS A 60 -24.84 27.73 14.64
CA LYS A 60 -24.07 28.97 14.31
C LYS A 60 -23.99 29.95 15.48
N LEU A 61 -24.91 29.89 16.47
CA LEU A 61 -24.92 30.76 17.66
C LEU A 61 -23.98 30.25 18.78
N VAL A 62 -23.37 29.09 18.63
CA VAL A 62 -22.45 28.56 19.64
C VAL A 62 -21.17 29.42 19.64
N PRO A 63 -20.78 30.02 20.79
CA PRO A 63 -19.54 30.82 20.86
C PRO A 63 -18.31 30.01 20.41
N GLY A 64 -17.50 30.62 19.56
CA GLY A 64 -16.33 30.00 18.96
C GLY A 64 -16.61 29.25 17.66
N VAL A 65 -17.86 29.14 17.19
CA VAL A 65 -18.16 28.68 15.83
C VAL A 65 -17.91 29.82 14.84
N VAL A 66 -17.14 29.54 13.80
CA VAL A 66 -16.83 30.51 12.75
C VAL A 66 -17.84 30.40 11.61
N ASP A 67 -18.05 29.19 11.11
CA ASP A 67 -19.10 28.91 10.12
C ASP A 67 -19.43 27.40 10.06
N ILE A 68 -20.54 27.09 9.36
CA ILE A 68 -20.98 25.72 9.08
C ILE A 68 -21.35 25.66 7.60
N TYR A 69 -20.71 24.73 6.88
CA TYR A 69 -20.88 24.55 5.45
C TYR A 69 -21.63 23.26 5.15
N THR A 70 -22.46 23.31 4.12
CA THR A 70 -23.30 22.24 3.63
C THR A 70 -23.01 21.95 2.14
N TRP A 71 -23.72 21.00 1.55
CA TRP A 71 -23.63 20.68 0.13
C TRP A 71 -23.94 21.90 -0.78
N GLU A 72 -24.64 22.92 -0.29
CA GLU A 72 -24.93 24.15 -1.04
C GLU A 72 -23.72 25.10 -1.15
N ASP A 73 -22.78 25.00 -0.23
CA ASP A 73 -21.65 25.94 -0.09
C ASP A 73 -20.38 25.50 -0.84
N VAL A 74 -20.31 24.21 -1.26
CA VAL A 74 -19.13 23.60 -1.86
C VAL A 74 -19.16 23.63 -3.39
N PRO A 75 -17.99 23.61 -4.06
CA PRO A 75 -17.92 23.40 -5.50
C PRO A 75 -18.60 22.11 -5.95
N LYS A 76 -19.20 22.12 -7.15
CA LYS A 76 -19.90 20.96 -7.73
C LYS A 76 -19.01 20.15 -8.67
N ASN A 77 -17.71 20.21 -8.48
CA ASN A 77 -16.74 19.46 -9.27
C ASN A 77 -16.67 18.03 -8.73
N ARG A 78 -16.93 17.02 -9.60
CA ARG A 78 -16.67 15.64 -9.23
C ARG A 78 -15.17 15.34 -9.29
N PHE A 79 -14.71 14.52 -8.37
CA PHE A 79 -13.31 14.12 -8.27
C PHE A 79 -13.19 12.72 -7.65
N ALA A 80 -12.00 12.14 -7.74
CA ALA A 80 -11.61 10.94 -6.99
C ALA A 80 -10.59 11.32 -5.93
N ILE A 81 -10.59 10.63 -4.80
CA ILE A 81 -9.60 10.83 -3.71
C ILE A 81 -8.47 9.81 -3.74
N ALA A 82 -8.51 8.85 -4.64
CA ALA A 82 -7.44 7.87 -4.82
C ALA A 82 -6.19 8.51 -5.43
N GLY A 83 -5.05 8.30 -4.78
CA GLY A 83 -3.76 8.78 -5.26
C GLY A 83 -2.99 7.68 -5.96
N GLN A 84 -3.12 7.65 -7.26
CA GLN A 84 -2.38 6.75 -8.15
C GLN A 84 -2.17 7.44 -9.49
N THR A 85 -1.71 6.80 -10.48
CA THR A 85 -1.34 7.28 -11.82
C THR A 85 -2.16 8.47 -12.36
N PHE A 86 -1.81 8.99 -13.52
CA PHE A 86 -2.64 9.96 -14.25
C PHE A 86 -2.58 9.67 -15.76
N PRO A 87 -3.73 9.58 -16.45
CA PRO A 87 -5.09 9.64 -15.88
C PRO A 87 -5.33 8.49 -14.88
N GLU A 88 -6.03 8.79 -13.79
CA GLU A 88 -6.37 7.76 -12.81
C GLU A 88 -7.51 6.86 -13.29
N PRO A 89 -7.46 5.53 -13.02
CA PRO A 89 -8.54 4.62 -13.36
C PRO A 89 -9.76 4.76 -12.42
N SER A 90 -9.62 5.52 -11.33
CA SER A 90 -10.70 5.78 -10.37
C SER A 90 -11.80 6.64 -11.00
N PRO A 91 -13.08 6.27 -10.85
CA PRO A 91 -14.17 7.11 -11.36
C PRO A 91 -14.27 8.44 -10.61
N TYR A 92 -14.70 9.49 -11.30
CA TYR A 92 -15.05 10.78 -10.70
C TYR A 92 -16.49 10.71 -10.22
N ASP A 93 -16.67 10.24 -8.99
CA ASP A 93 -17.96 9.91 -8.38
C ASP A 93 -18.26 10.67 -7.08
N ARG A 94 -17.30 11.46 -6.56
CA ARG A 94 -17.39 12.15 -5.27
C ARG A 94 -17.48 13.67 -5.42
N LEU A 95 -18.24 14.31 -4.52
CA LEU A 95 -18.21 15.75 -4.25
C LEU A 95 -17.61 16.01 -2.85
N ILE A 96 -17.22 17.26 -2.54
CA ILE A 96 -16.73 17.62 -1.19
C ILE A 96 -17.81 17.34 -0.13
N LEU A 97 -19.04 17.78 -0.38
CA LEU A 97 -20.25 17.42 0.32
C LEU A 97 -21.33 17.18 -0.72
N ASP A 98 -22.08 16.11 -0.58
CA ASP A 98 -23.18 15.79 -1.49
C ASP A 98 -24.53 15.83 -0.75
N ARG A 99 -25.58 16.14 -1.51
CA ARG A 99 -26.95 16.02 -1.04
C ARG A 99 -27.37 14.55 -0.88
N HIS A 100 -26.83 13.68 -1.74
CA HIS A 100 -27.03 12.24 -1.66
C HIS A 100 -25.91 11.62 -0.83
N VAL A 101 -26.24 11.14 0.36
CA VAL A 101 -25.32 10.38 1.23
C VAL A 101 -25.44 8.90 0.91
N ARG A 102 -24.29 8.22 0.77
CA ARG A 102 -24.22 6.88 0.18
C ARG A 102 -23.71 5.79 1.13
N PHE A 103 -23.25 6.17 2.34
CA PHE A 103 -22.92 5.19 3.38
C PHE A 103 -23.10 5.80 4.78
N SER A 104 -23.27 4.94 5.78
CA SER A 104 -23.31 5.38 7.17
C SER A 104 -21.91 5.84 7.61
N GLY A 105 -21.75 7.15 7.76
CA GLY A 105 -20.45 7.81 7.97
C GLY A 105 -20.09 8.84 6.91
N ASP A 106 -20.86 8.96 5.82
CA ASP A 106 -20.66 9.94 4.77
C ASP A 106 -20.80 11.38 5.28
N ALA A 107 -20.08 12.32 4.66
CA ALA A 107 -20.01 13.70 5.11
C ALA A 107 -21.28 14.50 4.74
N VAL A 108 -21.91 15.14 5.73
CA VAL A 108 -23.14 15.91 5.57
C VAL A 108 -22.90 17.41 5.71
N ALA A 109 -22.10 17.82 6.68
CA ALA A 109 -21.76 19.23 6.92
C ALA A 109 -20.39 19.37 7.56
N LEU A 110 -19.71 20.50 7.29
CA LEU A 110 -18.44 20.88 7.90
C LEU A 110 -18.67 21.97 8.95
N ILE A 111 -18.13 21.79 10.13
CA ILE A 111 -18.16 22.76 11.22
C ILE A 111 -16.76 23.32 11.39
N ALA A 112 -16.56 24.61 11.14
CA ALA A 112 -15.34 25.36 11.40
C ALA A 112 -15.48 26.14 12.71
N ALA A 113 -14.62 25.85 13.69
CA ALA A 113 -14.68 26.50 15.00
C ALA A 113 -13.27 26.77 15.55
N GLU A 114 -13.15 27.72 16.50
CA GLU A 114 -11.90 28.11 17.14
C GLU A 114 -11.34 27.01 18.07
N ASN A 115 -12.16 26.08 18.48
CA ASN A 115 -11.75 24.94 19.30
C ASN A 115 -12.71 23.74 19.14
N GLU A 116 -12.23 22.58 19.54
CA GLU A 116 -12.95 21.32 19.39
C GLU A 116 -14.26 21.27 20.19
N LYS A 117 -14.28 21.88 21.39
CA LYS A 117 -15.49 21.90 22.24
C LYS A 117 -16.63 22.65 21.56
N ALA A 118 -16.34 23.82 20.95
CA ALA A 118 -17.31 24.58 20.17
C ALA A 118 -17.82 23.80 18.97
N ALA A 119 -16.90 23.15 18.20
CA ALA A 119 -17.27 22.35 17.05
C ALA A 119 -18.20 21.18 17.42
N ILE A 120 -17.86 20.42 18.46
CA ILE A 120 -18.66 19.27 18.93
C ILE A 120 -20.04 19.75 19.48
N LYS A 121 -20.07 20.86 20.20
CA LYS A 121 -21.34 21.43 20.68
C LYS A 121 -22.23 21.87 19.54
N ALA A 122 -21.67 22.56 18.55
CA ALA A 122 -22.40 22.98 17.36
C ALA A 122 -22.92 21.77 16.54
N MET A 123 -22.08 20.77 16.34
CA MET A 123 -22.45 19.56 15.61
C MET A 123 -23.71 18.88 16.18
N LYS A 124 -23.84 18.83 17.54
CA LYS A 124 -25.01 18.26 18.22
C LYS A 124 -26.28 19.09 18.04
N LEU A 125 -26.17 20.36 17.66
CA LEU A 125 -27.31 21.27 17.48
C LEU A 125 -27.80 21.36 16.03
N ILE A 126 -27.04 20.82 15.09
CA ILE A 126 -27.46 20.74 13.70
C ILE A 126 -28.58 19.70 13.58
N LYS A 127 -29.66 20.08 12.92
CA LYS A 127 -30.77 19.17 12.62
C LYS A 127 -30.82 18.92 11.14
N VAL A 128 -30.84 17.65 10.75
CA VAL A 128 -30.93 17.22 9.36
C VAL A 128 -32.22 16.44 9.16
N LYS A 129 -32.93 16.76 8.09
CA LYS A 129 -34.09 16.00 7.61
C LYS A 129 -33.64 15.17 6.42
N TYR A 130 -33.77 13.86 6.53
CA TYR A 130 -33.43 12.91 5.48
C TYR A 130 -34.68 12.30 4.84
N GLU A 131 -34.61 12.07 3.57
CA GLU A 131 -35.42 11.08 2.86
C GLU A 131 -34.57 9.80 2.74
N VAL A 132 -34.90 8.82 3.56
CA VAL A 132 -34.14 7.56 3.61
C VAL A 132 -34.56 6.69 2.45
N LEU A 133 -33.58 6.21 1.69
CA LEU A 133 -33.74 5.34 0.54
C LEU A 133 -33.35 3.90 0.90
N GLU A 134 -33.76 2.95 0.06
CA GLU A 134 -33.34 1.56 0.17
C GLU A 134 -31.83 1.45 -0.16
N PRO A 135 -31.01 0.84 0.71
CA PRO A 135 -29.59 0.67 0.45
C PRO A 135 -29.28 -0.67 -0.26
N VAL A 136 -28.25 -0.67 -1.10
CA VAL A 136 -27.62 -1.88 -1.65
C VAL A 136 -26.50 -2.30 -0.70
N LEU A 137 -26.74 -3.32 0.13
CA LEU A 137 -25.79 -3.78 1.14
C LEU A 137 -25.10 -5.11 0.79
N ASP A 138 -25.75 -5.96 -0.01
CA ASP A 138 -25.17 -7.22 -0.48
C ASP A 138 -24.46 -7.02 -1.83
N PHE A 139 -23.13 -7.15 -1.84
CA PHE A 139 -22.34 -6.94 -3.05
C PHE A 139 -22.54 -8.04 -4.12
N HIS A 140 -23.08 -9.22 -3.74
CA HIS A 140 -23.43 -10.26 -4.70
C HIS A 140 -24.62 -9.88 -5.58
N THR A 141 -25.52 -9.05 -5.05
CA THR A 141 -26.73 -8.59 -5.75
C THR A 141 -26.62 -7.13 -6.23
N ALA A 142 -25.45 -6.52 -6.08
CA ALA A 142 -25.26 -5.10 -6.41
C ALA A 142 -25.19 -4.84 -7.92
N LYS A 143 -24.52 -5.72 -8.66
CA LYS A 143 -24.45 -5.64 -10.13
C LYS A 143 -25.85 -5.78 -10.72
N ASP A 144 -26.18 -4.86 -11.62
CA ASP A 144 -27.49 -4.81 -12.29
C ASP A 144 -28.71 -4.66 -11.34
N ASN A 145 -28.47 -4.18 -10.11
CA ASN A 145 -29.53 -3.87 -9.15
C ASN A 145 -30.37 -2.68 -9.63
N SER A 146 -31.68 -2.70 -9.33
CA SER A 146 -32.59 -1.60 -9.65
C SER A 146 -32.32 -0.32 -8.85
N VAL A 147 -31.73 -0.45 -7.66
CA VAL A 147 -31.27 0.67 -6.85
C VAL A 147 -29.85 1.02 -7.27
N LEU A 148 -29.65 2.25 -7.74
CA LEU A 148 -28.35 2.74 -8.17
C LEU A 148 -27.67 3.55 -7.05
N VAL A 149 -26.43 3.21 -6.74
CA VAL A 149 -25.60 3.95 -5.79
C VAL A 149 -25.18 5.31 -6.39
N HIS A 150 -24.89 5.32 -7.69
CA HIS A 150 -24.54 6.51 -8.48
C HIS A 150 -25.47 6.69 -9.69
N PRO A 151 -26.66 7.28 -9.50
CA PRO A 151 -27.60 7.51 -10.62
C PRO A 151 -27.21 8.71 -11.52
N GLU A 152 -26.17 9.48 -11.15
CA GLU A 152 -25.80 10.74 -11.78
C GLU A 152 -25.30 10.57 -13.21
N GLU A 153 -25.67 11.51 -14.09
CA GLU A 153 -25.25 11.54 -15.50
C GLU A 153 -23.81 12.10 -15.68
N ASP A 154 -23.31 12.87 -14.71
CA ASP A 154 -21.96 13.45 -14.71
C ASP A 154 -20.89 12.55 -14.06
N TRP A 155 -21.24 11.30 -13.74
CA TRP A 155 -20.30 10.25 -13.37
C TRP A 155 -19.47 9.83 -14.60
N PHE A 156 -18.15 9.68 -14.44
CA PHE A 156 -17.31 9.14 -15.51
C PHE A 156 -16.00 8.54 -14.97
N PRO A 157 -15.47 7.46 -15.59
CA PRO A 157 -14.12 6.97 -15.35
C PRO A 157 -13.16 7.64 -16.35
N PRO A 158 -12.04 8.23 -15.90
CA PRO A 158 -11.04 8.82 -16.81
C PRO A 158 -10.33 7.81 -17.72
N CYS A 159 -10.37 6.51 -17.36
CA CYS A 159 -9.81 5.42 -18.12
C CYS A 159 -10.88 4.37 -18.48
N PRO A 160 -10.72 3.60 -19.59
CA PRO A 160 -11.64 2.55 -19.97
C PRO A 160 -11.44 1.29 -19.10
N VAL A 161 -12.02 1.27 -17.92
CA VAL A 161 -11.92 0.17 -16.94
C VAL A 161 -13.15 -0.75 -16.92
N GLY A 162 -14.07 -0.62 -17.87
CA GLY A 162 -15.33 -1.40 -17.92
C GLY A 162 -16.36 -0.95 -16.88
N GLY A 163 -16.25 0.29 -16.38
CA GLY A 163 -17.20 0.85 -15.42
C GLY A 163 -18.50 1.29 -16.06
N ASP A 164 -19.62 1.11 -15.36
CA ASP A 164 -20.97 1.52 -15.74
C ASP A 164 -21.81 1.76 -14.48
N ASN A 165 -22.03 3.04 -14.14
CA ASN A 165 -22.79 3.41 -12.95
C ASN A 165 -24.27 2.99 -13.01
N LYS A 166 -24.84 2.83 -14.22
CA LYS A 166 -26.22 2.35 -14.40
C LYS A 166 -26.38 0.85 -14.14
N ARG A 167 -25.26 0.17 -13.95
CA ARG A 167 -25.19 -1.25 -13.57
C ARG A 167 -24.57 -1.46 -12.18
N ASN A 168 -24.34 -0.40 -11.44
CA ASN A 168 -23.54 -0.40 -10.22
C ASN A 168 -22.11 -1.00 -10.40
N LEU A 169 -21.53 -0.86 -11.59
CA LEU A 169 -20.16 -1.32 -11.87
C LEU A 169 -19.15 -0.17 -11.80
N VAL A 170 -18.13 -0.36 -10.96
CA VAL A 170 -16.93 0.49 -10.90
C VAL A 170 -15.95 0.09 -12.01
N ALA A 171 -15.77 -1.21 -12.19
CA ALA A 171 -14.91 -1.78 -13.22
C ALA A 171 -15.33 -3.22 -13.52
N SER A 172 -14.98 -3.70 -14.73
CA SER A 172 -15.17 -5.08 -15.16
C SER A 172 -14.12 -5.42 -16.23
N GLY A 173 -13.59 -6.63 -16.22
CA GLY A 173 -12.60 -7.03 -17.21
C GLY A 173 -12.33 -8.53 -17.24
N CYS A 174 -11.63 -8.93 -18.30
CA CYS A 174 -11.19 -10.32 -18.48
C CYS A 174 -9.86 -10.33 -19.25
N ASP A 175 -8.92 -11.12 -18.74
CA ASP A 175 -7.64 -11.42 -19.39
C ASP A 175 -7.48 -12.95 -19.46
N PHE A 176 -6.99 -13.48 -20.56
CA PHE A 176 -6.83 -14.93 -20.75
C PHE A 176 -5.78 -15.27 -21.79
N ASP A 177 -5.23 -16.48 -21.67
CA ASP A 177 -4.36 -17.09 -22.68
C ASP A 177 -4.65 -18.60 -22.73
N GLY A 178 -4.67 -19.17 -23.95
CA GLY A 178 -4.91 -20.59 -24.21
C GLY A 178 -6.38 -21.03 -24.14
N ASP A 179 -6.61 -22.35 -24.33
CA ASP A 179 -7.93 -22.98 -24.27
C ASP A 179 -8.26 -23.45 -22.86
N VAL A 180 -8.79 -22.56 -22.04
CA VAL A 180 -9.09 -22.82 -20.62
C VAL A 180 -10.09 -23.96 -20.44
N GLU A 181 -11.18 -23.98 -21.21
CA GLU A 181 -12.24 -25.00 -21.03
C GLU A 181 -11.80 -26.36 -21.55
N GLY A 182 -11.13 -26.42 -22.71
CA GLY A 182 -10.64 -27.68 -23.27
C GLY A 182 -9.58 -28.33 -22.37
N ILE A 183 -8.63 -27.56 -21.84
CA ILE A 183 -7.59 -28.07 -20.93
C ILE A 183 -8.21 -28.48 -19.60
N MET A 184 -9.18 -27.70 -19.07
CA MET A 184 -9.88 -28.03 -17.83
C MET A 184 -10.61 -29.37 -17.93
N ALA A 185 -11.25 -29.65 -19.06
CA ALA A 185 -11.95 -30.91 -19.32
C ALA A 185 -11.01 -32.12 -19.46
N ASP A 186 -9.76 -31.90 -19.87
CA ASP A 186 -8.72 -32.93 -20.06
C ASP A 186 -7.90 -33.18 -18.77
N CYS A 187 -8.13 -32.45 -17.70
CA CYS A 187 -7.42 -32.62 -16.44
C CYS A 187 -7.98 -33.80 -15.62
N ASP A 188 -7.08 -34.54 -14.96
CA ASP A 188 -7.46 -35.68 -14.10
C ASP A 188 -8.17 -35.24 -12.82
N ILE A 189 -7.78 -34.08 -12.27
CA ILE A 189 -8.28 -33.54 -11.01
C ILE A 189 -8.62 -32.07 -11.19
N THR A 190 -9.78 -31.67 -10.68
CA THR A 190 -10.18 -30.26 -10.65
C THR A 190 -10.54 -29.83 -9.23
N ILE A 191 -10.23 -28.54 -8.96
CA ILE A 191 -10.71 -27.78 -7.79
C ILE A 191 -11.62 -26.69 -8.36
N ASP A 192 -12.78 -26.48 -7.74
CA ASP A 192 -13.70 -25.37 -8.07
C ASP A 192 -14.35 -24.91 -6.76
N HIS A 193 -13.75 -23.87 -6.17
CA HIS A 193 -14.21 -23.30 -4.91
C HIS A 193 -14.11 -21.79 -4.90
N THR A 194 -14.94 -21.17 -4.05
CA THR A 194 -14.93 -19.73 -3.78
C THR A 194 -14.30 -19.47 -2.42
N TYR A 195 -13.43 -18.47 -2.36
CA TYR A 195 -12.74 -18.03 -1.17
C TYR A 195 -13.13 -16.58 -0.87
N HIS A 196 -13.47 -16.28 0.37
CA HIS A 196 -13.96 -14.99 0.78
C HIS A 196 -13.02 -14.33 1.80
N MET A 197 -12.65 -13.09 1.55
CA MET A 197 -11.93 -12.25 2.50
C MET A 197 -12.75 -10.99 2.79
N LYS A 198 -13.20 -10.83 4.04
CA LYS A 198 -13.92 -9.65 4.52
C LYS A 198 -13.04 -8.40 4.50
N ALA A 199 -13.69 -7.24 4.53
CA ALA A 199 -13.00 -5.97 4.72
C ALA A 199 -12.33 -5.88 6.09
N TYR A 200 -11.21 -5.16 6.18
CA TYR A 200 -10.54 -4.83 7.43
C TYR A 200 -9.72 -3.54 7.32
N ASN A 201 -9.50 -2.86 8.46
CA ASN A 201 -8.91 -1.53 8.53
C ASN A 201 -7.38 -1.58 8.66
N GLN A 202 -6.68 -0.58 8.13
CA GLN A 202 -5.22 -0.44 8.24
C GLN A 202 -4.74 -0.18 9.68
N ALA A 203 -5.60 0.35 10.53
CA ALA A 203 -5.36 0.58 11.96
C ALA A 203 -4.04 1.31 12.28
N MET A 204 -3.57 2.20 11.37
CA MET A 204 -2.36 2.99 11.57
C MET A 204 -2.46 3.78 12.89
N MET A 205 -1.33 3.91 13.60
CA MET A 205 -1.29 4.57 14.91
C MET A 205 -1.69 6.05 14.83
N GLU A 206 -1.16 6.80 13.86
CA GLU A 206 -1.61 8.15 13.51
C GLU A 206 -2.80 8.06 12.58
N PRO A 207 -4.02 8.54 12.97
CA PRO A 207 -5.18 8.59 12.09
C PRO A 207 -4.98 9.53 10.90
N PHE A 208 -6.06 9.84 10.18
CA PHE A 208 -6.02 10.86 9.11
C PHE A 208 -5.95 12.24 9.72
N ILE A 209 -4.98 13.03 9.27
CA ILE A 209 -4.73 14.38 9.79
C ILE A 209 -4.20 15.30 8.68
N CYS A 210 -4.73 16.52 8.61
CA CYS A 210 -4.31 17.54 7.67
C CYS A 210 -4.45 18.93 8.29
N TYR A 211 -3.47 19.78 8.05
CA TYR A 211 -3.45 21.20 8.36
C TYR A 211 -3.33 22.02 7.08
N THR A 212 -4.03 23.14 6.99
CA THR A 212 -4.01 24.03 5.83
C THR A 212 -3.95 25.48 6.24
N SER A 213 -3.25 26.28 5.44
CA SER A 213 -3.12 27.73 5.61
C SER A 213 -2.97 28.41 4.25
N LEU A 214 -3.02 29.74 4.22
CA LEU A 214 -2.59 30.52 3.06
C LEU A 214 -1.15 31.01 3.30
N ASP A 215 -0.27 30.83 2.29
CA ASP A 215 1.07 31.39 2.34
C ASP A 215 1.02 32.91 2.10
N ARG A 216 2.18 33.57 2.22
CA ARG A 216 2.30 35.04 2.00
C ARG A 216 1.90 35.51 0.60
N TYR A 217 1.77 34.61 -0.36
CA TYR A 217 1.31 34.91 -1.72
C TYR A 217 -0.16 34.53 -1.93
N GLY A 218 -0.88 34.12 -0.87
CA GLY A 218 -2.26 33.68 -0.91
C GLY A 218 -2.44 32.34 -1.61
N ARG A 219 -1.40 31.49 -1.70
CA ARG A 219 -1.52 30.12 -2.17
C ARG A 219 -1.92 29.21 -1.01
N LEU A 220 -2.69 28.18 -1.31
CA LEU A 220 -3.04 27.15 -0.33
C LEU A 220 -1.79 26.32 0.01
N HIS A 221 -1.39 26.36 1.28
CA HIS A 221 -0.32 25.52 1.83
C HIS A 221 -0.94 24.42 2.68
N VAL A 222 -0.60 23.17 2.38
CA VAL A 222 -1.16 21.96 2.97
C VAL A 222 -0.04 21.15 3.62
N ILE A 223 -0.15 20.90 4.91
CA ILE A 223 0.70 19.98 5.66
C ILE A 223 -0.14 18.75 5.96
N SER A 224 0.16 17.65 5.32
CA SER A 224 -0.66 16.43 5.39
C SER A 224 0.15 15.18 5.70
N SER A 225 -0.42 14.31 6.50
CA SER A 225 0.07 12.95 6.72
C SER A 225 -0.31 12.08 5.52
N THR A 226 0.34 12.31 4.37
CA THR A 226 0.04 11.69 3.09
C THR A 226 1.24 10.96 2.48
N GLN A 227 0.99 9.85 1.78
CA GLN A 227 1.99 9.11 1.00
C GLN A 227 2.24 9.70 -0.39
N ILE A 228 1.41 10.68 -0.84
CA ILE A 228 1.20 11.04 -2.24
C ILE A 228 1.09 12.55 -2.45
N VAL A 229 2.07 13.34 -2.01
CA VAL A 229 1.97 14.83 -2.01
C VAL A 229 1.56 15.42 -3.37
N PHE A 230 2.10 14.90 -4.48
CA PHE A 230 1.78 15.39 -5.83
C PHE A 230 0.35 15.01 -6.27
N HIS A 231 -0.12 13.84 -5.89
CA HIS A 231 -1.51 13.45 -6.14
C HIS A 231 -2.48 14.17 -5.21
N THR A 232 -2.14 14.39 -3.93
CA THR A 232 -2.94 15.22 -3.03
C THR A 232 -3.11 16.62 -3.61
N ARG A 233 -2.03 17.24 -4.16
CA ARG A 233 -2.12 18.52 -4.87
C ARG A 233 -3.10 18.48 -6.06
N ARG A 234 -3.06 17.40 -6.86
CA ARG A 234 -4.00 17.18 -7.99
C ARG A 234 -5.44 17.04 -7.51
N ILE A 235 -5.67 16.22 -6.50
CA ILE A 235 -7.00 15.97 -5.91
C ILE A 235 -7.61 17.26 -5.38
N LEU A 236 -6.86 18.05 -4.63
CA LEU A 236 -7.29 19.34 -4.11
C LEU A 236 -7.58 20.35 -5.24
N SER A 237 -6.75 20.35 -6.29
CA SER A 237 -6.97 21.18 -7.49
C SER A 237 -8.30 20.85 -8.16
N ASN A 238 -8.60 19.56 -8.35
CA ASN A 238 -9.85 19.09 -8.95
C ASN A 238 -11.06 19.43 -8.07
N ALA A 239 -10.99 19.08 -6.77
CA ALA A 239 -12.11 19.28 -5.85
C ALA A 239 -12.46 20.76 -5.65
N LEU A 240 -11.46 21.61 -5.50
CA LEU A 240 -11.63 23.05 -5.24
C LEU A 240 -11.79 23.90 -6.53
N GLY A 241 -11.48 23.33 -7.70
CA GLY A 241 -11.51 24.05 -8.96
C GLY A 241 -10.43 25.15 -9.07
N ILE A 242 -9.27 24.98 -8.45
CA ILE A 242 -8.17 25.94 -8.48
C ILE A 242 -6.92 25.35 -9.15
N PRO A 243 -6.07 26.18 -9.80
CA PRO A 243 -4.87 25.67 -10.45
C PRO A 243 -3.89 25.00 -9.47
N LYS A 244 -3.20 23.91 -9.89
CA LYS A 244 -2.17 23.23 -9.10
C LYS A 244 -1.05 24.17 -8.61
N SER A 245 -0.70 25.19 -9.39
CA SER A 245 0.29 26.23 -9.02
C SER A 245 -0.13 27.08 -7.82
N ARG A 246 -1.41 27.07 -7.45
CA ARG A 246 -1.95 27.74 -6.28
C ARG A 246 -1.94 26.87 -5.02
N ILE A 247 -1.38 25.65 -5.11
CA ILE A 247 -1.37 24.67 -4.02
C ILE A 247 0.06 24.16 -3.81
N ARG A 248 0.56 24.25 -2.57
CA ARG A 248 1.74 23.56 -2.10
C ARG A 248 1.32 22.48 -1.11
N VAL A 249 1.84 21.28 -1.28
CA VAL A 249 1.62 20.17 -0.34
C VAL A 249 2.97 19.67 0.16
N GLU A 250 3.13 19.61 1.47
CA GLU A 250 4.29 18.98 2.10
C GLU A 250 3.84 17.95 3.13
N LYS A 251 4.69 16.95 3.37
CA LYS A 251 4.45 15.95 4.39
C LYS A 251 5.49 16.06 5.51
N PRO A 252 5.09 16.09 6.79
CA PRO A 252 5.97 15.86 7.93
C PRO A 252 6.24 14.36 8.11
N ARG A 253 6.71 13.92 9.27
CA ARG A 253 6.75 12.49 9.57
C ARG A 253 5.34 11.89 9.60
N ILE A 254 5.21 10.66 9.10
CA ILE A 254 3.93 9.93 9.01
C ILE A 254 3.95 8.77 10.01
N GLY A 255 2.92 8.69 10.85
CA GLY A 255 2.76 7.66 11.89
C GLY A 255 2.08 6.39 11.40
N GLY A 256 2.58 5.83 10.28
CA GLY A 256 2.01 4.68 9.58
C GLY A 256 1.00 5.07 8.51
N GLY A 257 0.95 4.29 7.44
CA GLY A 257 0.02 4.50 6.33
C GLY A 257 -0.58 3.19 5.85
N PHE A 258 0.24 2.21 5.53
CA PHE A 258 -0.14 0.88 5.04
C PHE A 258 -1.07 0.92 3.81
N GLY A 259 -1.05 2.02 3.05
CA GLY A 259 -1.96 2.29 1.95
C GLY A 259 -3.10 3.26 2.27
N ALA A 260 -3.56 3.37 3.52
CA ALA A 260 -4.65 4.28 3.89
C ALA A 260 -4.40 5.73 3.46
N LYS A 261 -3.16 6.21 3.58
CA LYS A 261 -2.73 7.58 3.25
C LYS A 261 -2.29 7.75 1.80
N GLN A 262 -2.55 6.74 0.96
CA GLN A 262 -2.59 6.84 -0.51
C GLN A 262 -3.95 7.39 -1.00
N THR A 263 -4.86 7.63 -0.10
CA THR A 263 -6.19 8.21 -0.32
C THR A 263 -6.29 9.52 0.44
N ALA A 264 -6.71 10.62 -0.22
CA ALA A 264 -6.86 11.94 0.40
C ALA A 264 -8.19 12.03 1.18
N VAL A 265 -8.31 11.22 2.24
CA VAL A 265 -9.57 11.01 2.98
C VAL A 265 -10.09 12.27 3.66
N CYS A 266 -9.20 13.08 4.23
CA CYS A 266 -9.62 14.25 5.02
C CYS A 266 -9.10 15.59 4.49
N ASP A 267 -8.20 15.60 3.53
CA ASP A 267 -7.42 16.77 3.11
C ASP A 267 -8.28 17.90 2.51
N VAL A 268 -9.32 17.53 1.78
CA VAL A 268 -10.19 18.48 1.08
C VAL A 268 -10.98 19.37 2.03
N TYR A 269 -11.34 18.87 3.22
CA TYR A 269 -12.21 19.60 4.15
C TYR A 269 -11.54 20.81 4.79
N PRO A 270 -10.36 20.72 5.44
CA PRO A 270 -9.68 21.91 5.95
C PRO A 270 -9.20 22.82 4.81
N ALA A 271 -8.83 22.28 3.65
CA ALA A 271 -8.47 23.07 2.48
C ALA A 271 -9.62 23.96 2.01
N PHE A 272 -10.84 23.40 1.92
CA PHE A 272 -12.03 24.17 1.60
C PHE A 272 -12.32 25.25 2.64
N VAL A 273 -12.24 24.91 3.94
CA VAL A 273 -12.48 25.88 5.04
C VAL A 273 -11.45 27.02 5.00
N THR A 274 -10.17 26.74 4.79
CA THR A 274 -9.11 27.75 4.67
C THR A 274 -9.38 28.68 3.47
N MET A 275 -9.78 28.14 2.33
CA MET A 275 -10.11 28.96 1.14
C MET A 275 -11.34 29.84 1.37
N LYS A 276 -12.31 29.40 2.16
CA LYS A 276 -13.54 30.18 2.48
C LYS A 276 -13.31 31.25 3.53
N THR A 277 -12.54 30.94 4.58
CA THR A 277 -12.38 31.81 5.74
C THR A 277 -11.15 32.73 5.67
N GLY A 278 -10.16 32.38 4.85
CA GLY A 278 -8.83 32.98 4.85
C GLY A 278 -8.02 32.66 6.12
N ARG A 279 -8.51 31.80 7.01
CA ARG A 279 -7.86 31.42 8.27
C ARG A 279 -7.26 30.00 8.17
N PRO A 280 -6.15 29.72 8.88
CA PRO A 280 -5.64 28.38 9.01
C PRO A 280 -6.70 27.42 9.57
N ALA A 281 -6.73 26.18 9.06
CA ALA A 281 -7.66 25.16 9.52
C ALA A 281 -6.99 23.79 9.63
N LYS A 282 -7.44 22.99 10.58
CA LYS A 282 -6.98 21.61 10.76
C LYS A 282 -8.15 20.63 10.93
N ILE A 283 -7.92 19.41 10.47
CA ILE A 283 -8.77 18.28 10.77
C ILE A 283 -7.90 17.15 11.36
N ASN A 284 -8.37 16.53 12.41
CA ASN A 284 -7.78 15.34 13.00
C ASN A 284 -8.90 14.35 13.29
N TYR A 285 -8.88 13.19 12.60
CA TYR A 285 -9.87 12.15 12.83
C TYR A 285 -9.60 11.45 14.16
N THR A 286 -10.64 11.25 14.92
CA THR A 286 -10.61 10.30 16.04
C THR A 286 -10.45 8.87 15.50
N ARG A 287 -10.12 7.92 16.40
CA ARG A 287 -10.05 6.51 15.98
C ARG A 287 -11.39 6.02 15.40
N THR A 288 -12.51 6.40 16.02
CA THR A 288 -13.84 6.07 15.49
C THR A 288 -14.07 6.65 14.10
N GLU A 289 -13.74 7.92 13.86
CA GLU A 289 -13.85 8.52 12.53
C GLU A 289 -12.96 7.82 11.49
N ALA A 290 -11.75 7.42 11.87
CA ALA A 290 -10.87 6.67 11.00
C ALA A 290 -11.40 5.26 10.67
N GLN A 291 -12.12 4.62 11.60
CA GLN A 291 -12.73 3.31 11.40
C GLN A 291 -13.98 3.37 10.49
N ILE A 292 -14.85 4.38 10.70
CA ILE A 292 -16.16 4.43 10.00
C ILE A 292 -16.15 5.24 8.71
N ALA A 293 -15.11 6.04 8.48
CA ALA A 293 -15.00 6.94 7.32
C ALA A 293 -13.58 7.02 6.74
N GLY A 294 -12.75 6.03 7.03
CA GLY A 294 -11.50 5.74 6.33
C GLY A 294 -11.77 4.94 5.05
N SER A 295 -10.73 4.27 4.55
CA SER A 295 -10.81 3.45 3.33
C SER A 295 -10.25 2.05 3.63
N PRO A 296 -11.06 1.12 4.18
CA PRO A 296 -10.64 -0.24 4.53
C PRO A 296 -10.23 -1.03 3.28
N ARG A 297 -9.65 -2.23 3.48
CA ARG A 297 -9.41 -3.18 2.40
C ARG A 297 -10.73 -3.56 1.72
N HIS A 298 -10.70 -3.75 0.39
CA HIS A 298 -11.82 -4.28 -0.37
C HIS A 298 -12.19 -5.69 0.13
N GLU A 299 -13.45 -5.90 0.46
CA GLU A 299 -14.03 -7.22 0.60
C GLU A 299 -14.08 -7.88 -0.78
N MET A 300 -13.59 -9.12 -0.88
CA MET A 300 -13.53 -9.85 -2.15
C MET A 300 -13.90 -11.30 -1.99
N GLU A 301 -14.64 -11.80 -2.97
CA GLU A 301 -14.75 -13.24 -3.25
C GLU A 301 -13.93 -13.57 -4.49
N VAL A 302 -13.16 -14.64 -4.39
CA VAL A 302 -12.34 -15.16 -5.49
C VAL A 302 -12.74 -16.62 -5.72
N ARG A 303 -13.42 -16.89 -6.84
CA ARG A 303 -13.63 -18.26 -7.30
C ARG A 303 -12.40 -18.72 -8.05
N VAL A 304 -11.86 -19.87 -7.65
CA VAL A 304 -10.72 -20.51 -8.28
C VAL A 304 -11.17 -21.83 -8.88
N ARG A 305 -11.03 -21.96 -10.21
CA ARG A 305 -11.08 -23.23 -10.92
C ARG A 305 -9.64 -23.60 -11.31
N LEU A 306 -9.19 -24.77 -10.88
CA LEU A 306 -7.83 -25.24 -11.09
C LEU A 306 -7.90 -26.65 -11.64
N GLY A 307 -7.18 -26.93 -12.74
CA GLY A 307 -7.06 -28.23 -13.35
C GLY A 307 -5.63 -28.76 -13.30
N ALA A 308 -5.46 -30.03 -12.91
CA ALA A 308 -4.16 -30.68 -12.79
C ALA A 308 -4.19 -32.15 -13.23
N ASN A 309 -3.03 -32.68 -13.57
CA ASN A 309 -2.83 -34.12 -13.81
C ASN A 309 -2.55 -34.85 -12.48
N LYS A 310 -2.68 -36.19 -12.49
CA LYS A 310 -2.39 -37.07 -11.31
C LYS A 310 -0.96 -36.96 -10.80
N ASP A 311 -0.02 -36.57 -11.64
CA ASP A 311 1.38 -36.34 -11.25
C ASP A 311 1.59 -34.98 -10.54
N GLY A 312 0.54 -34.17 -10.44
CA GLY A 312 0.56 -32.87 -9.79
C GLY A 312 0.96 -31.73 -10.71
N LYS A 313 1.01 -31.92 -12.05
CA LYS A 313 1.21 -30.80 -12.99
C LYS A 313 -0.08 -29.98 -13.07
N ILE A 314 -0.03 -28.70 -12.62
CA ILE A 314 -1.11 -27.71 -12.76
C ILE A 314 -1.09 -27.19 -14.20
N ARG A 315 -2.15 -27.45 -14.96
CA ARG A 315 -2.21 -27.13 -16.39
C ARG A 315 -3.02 -25.86 -16.69
N VAL A 316 -4.05 -25.59 -15.88
CA VAL A 316 -4.98 -24.50 -16.14
C VAL A 316 -5.45 -23.83 -14.86
N LEU A 317 -5.56 -22.51 -14.90
CA LEU A 317 -6.11 -21.68 -13.84
C LEU A 317 -7.18 -20.75 -14.39
N ASP A 318 -8.32 -20.68 -13.73
CA ASP A 318 -9.42 -19.78 -14.07
C ASP A 318 -9.91 -19.10 -12.77
N LEU A 319 -9.67 -17.82 -12.66
CA LEU A 319 -10.02 -17.01 -11.51
C LEU A 319 -11.11 -15.99 -11.88
N TYR A 320 -12.15 -15.91 -11.06
CA TYR A 320 -13.12 -14.82 -11.09
C TYR A 320 -13.13 -14.11 -9.74
N THR A 321 -12.93 -12.79 -9.76
CA THR A 321 -12.95 -11.95 -8.55
C THR A 321 -14.14 -11.00 -8.57
N LEU A 322 -15.01 -11.10 -7.56
CA LEU A 322 -16.04 -10.11 -7.25
C LEU A 322 -15.53 -9.23 -6.09
N SER A 323 -15.45 -7.92 -6.32
CA SER A 323 -14.91 -6.95 -5.36
C SER A 323 -15.95 -5.92 -4.96
N ASN A 324 -16.10 -5.70 -3.65
CA ASN A 324 -16.95 -4.67 -3.07
C ASN A 324 -16.16 -3.36 -2.92
N SER A 325 -16.49 -2.34 -3.72
CA SER A 325 -15.86 -1.01 -3.63
C SER A 325 -16.49 -0.10 -2.56
N GLY A 326 -17.65 -0.50 -2.03
CA GLY A 326 -18.44 0.39 -1.20
C GLY A 326 -19.07 1.53 -1.99
N ALA A 327 -19.29 2.66 -1.31
CA ALA A 327 -20.05 3.79 -1.85
C ALA A 327 -19.32 4.62 -2.93
N TYR A 328 -18.02 4.44 -3.08
CA TYR A 328 -17.19 5.16 -4.06
C TYR A 328 -16.15 4.24 -4.68
N GLY A 329 -15.81 4.48 -5.95
CA GLY A 329 -14.96 3.57 -6.72
C GLY A 329 -13.48 3.59 -6.32
N GLU A 330 -12.98 4.71 -5.86
CA GLU A 330 -11.61 4.92 -5.33
C GLU A 330 -10.54 4.02 -6.01
N HIS A 331 -9.96 3.08 -5.27
CA HIS A 331 -8.91 2.17 -5.75
C HIS A 331 -9.46 0.87 -6.41
N GLY A 332 -10.78 0.70 -6.50
CA GLY A 332 -11.42 -0.54 -6.95
C GLY A 332 -10.87 -1.12 -8.25
N PRO A 333 -10.75 -0.34 -9.34
CA PRO A 333 -10.29 -0.84 -10.64
C PRO A 333 -8.88 -1.44 -10.62
N THR A 334 -7.95 -0.83 -9.86
CA THR A 334 -6.57 -1.31 -9.78
C THR A 334 -6.38 -2.40 -8.73
N THR A 335 -7.15 -2.34 -7.64
CA THR A 335 -7.06 -3.34 -6.57
C THR A 335 -7.48 -4.72 -7.06
N VAL A 336 -8.60 -4.82 -7.77
CA VAL A 336 -9.13 -6.10 -8.26
C VAL A 336 -8.17 -6.78 -9.22
N GLY A 337 -7.54 -6.04 -10.13
CA GLY A 337 -6.60 -6.58 -11.13
C GLY A 337 -5.44 -7.35 -10.50
N LEU A 338 -4.95 -6.89 -9.33
CA LEU A 338 -3.83 -7.55 -8.67
C LEU A 338 -4.20 -8.90 -8.03
N SER A 339 -5.49 -9.21 -7.84
CA SER A 339 -5.90 -10.53 -7.32
C SER A 339 -5.54 -11.66 -8.29
N GLY A 340 -5.64 -11.46 -9.59
CA GLY A 340 -5.21 -12.41 -10.63
C GLY A 340 -3.73 -12.24 -11.00
N HIS A 341 -3.32 -11.04 -11.39
CA HIS A 341 -1.97 -10.77 -11.91
C HIS A 341 -0.84 -10.95 -10.90
N LYS A 342 -1.12 -11.18 -9.61
CA LYS A 342 -0.11 -11.48 -8.57
C LYS A 342 -0.25 -12.88 -7.97
N SER A 343 -1.25 -13.64 -8.35
CA SER A 343 -1.43 -15.03 -7.89
C SER A 343 -1.16 -16.05 -8.99
N ILE A 344 -1.80 -15.93 -10.15
CA ILE A 344 -1.65 -16.86 -11.27
C ILE A 344 -0.18 -17.05 -11.70
N PRO A 345 0.64 -15.99 -11.84
CA PRO A 345 2.02 -16.12 -12.33
C PRO A 345 2.93 -16.96 -11.45
N LEU A 346 2.58 -17.18 -10.17
CA LEU A 346 3.33 -18.09 -9.28
C LEU A 346 3.46 -19.50 -9.86
N TYR A 347 2.50 -19.93 -10.68
CA TYR A 347 2.41 -21.29 -11.25
C TYR A 347 2.76 -21.35 -12.73
N THR A 348 3.44 -20.34 -13.27
CA THR A 348 3.89 -20.27 -14.67
C THR A 348 4.72 -21.50 -15.12
N GLY A 349 5.39 -22.17 -14.18
CA GLY A 349 6.28 -23.30 -14.50
C GLY A 349 5.60 -24.48 -15.21
N SER A 350 4.29 -24.63 -15.09
CA SER A 350 3.53 -25.76 -15.68
C SER A 350 2.26 -25.31 -16.40
N LEU A 351 1.89 -24.06 -16.34
CA LEU A 351 0.62 -23.53 -16.83
C LEU A 351 0.55 -23.54 -18.35
N GLU A 352 -0.51 -24.11 -18.91
CA GLU A 352 -0.80 -24.19 -20.36
C GLU A 352 -1.85 -23.17 -20.78
N ALA A 353 -2.78 -22.79 -19.85
CA ALA A 353 -3.78 -21.75 -20.08
C ALA A 353 -4.19 -21.08 -18.79
N PHE A 354 -4.62 -19.83 -18.89
CA PHE A 354 -5.27 -19.13 -17.77
C PHE A 354 -6.41 -18.23 -18.26
N ARG A 355 -7.34 -17.95 -17.33
CA ARG A 355 -8.32 -16.87 -17.44
C ARG A 355 -8.40 -16.15 -16.11
N PHE A 356 -8.40 -14.82 -16.16
CA PHE A 356 -8.68 -13.97 -15.03
C PHE A 356 -9.79 -12.98 -15.40
N SER A 357 -10.91 -13.06 -14.72
CA SER A 357 -12.04 -12.15 -14.92
C SER A 357 -12.47 -11.52 -13.60
N TYR A 358 -13.06 -10.32 -13.66
CA TYR A 358 -13.46 -9.60 -12.46
C TYR A 358 -14.59 -8.62 -12.69
N ASP A 359 -15.35 -8.40 -11.62
CA ASP A 359 -16.30 -7.29 -11.45
C ASP A 359 -16.00 -6.55 -10.15
N VAL A 360 -16.08 -5.22 -10.19
CA VAL A 360 -16.02 -4.34 -9.03
C VAL A 360 -17.33 -3.62 -8.93
N VAL A 361 -18.03 -3.75 -7.80
CA VAL A 361 -19.39 -3.25 -7.64
C VAL A 361 -19.49 -2.15 -6.60
N TYR A 362 -20.40 -1.21 -6.80
CA TYR A 362 -20.83 -0.24 -5.80
C TYR A 362 -21.80 -0.87 -4.81
N THR A 363 -21.68 -0.50 -3.53
CA THR A 363 -22.65 -0.77 -2.47
C THR A 363 -22.79 0.44 -1.56
N ASN A 364 -23.78 0.44 -0.67
CA ASN A 364 -23.94 1.50 0.32
C ASN A 364 -23.16 1.23 1.63
N HIS A 365 -22.00 0.57 1.49
CA HIS A 365 -21.01 0.43 2.57
C HIS A 365 -19.95 1.54 2.49
N GLN A 366 -19.14 1.66 3.53
CA GLN A 366 -17.95 2.51 3.55
C GLN A 366 -17.07 2.23 2.32
N ALA A 367 -16.58 3.30 1.68
CA ALA A 367 -15.74 3.15 0.49
C ALA A 367 -14.42 2.43 0.82
N ALA A 368 -14.10 1.41 0.04
CA ALA A 368 -12.88 0.67 0.18
C ALA A 368 -11.70 1.36 -0.53
N GLY A 369 -10.48 1.14 -0.05
CA GLY A 369 -9.29 1.79 -0.58
C GLY A 369 -8.05 0.92 -0.56
N ALA A 370 -6.89 1.57 -0.62
CA ALA A 370 -5.61 0.88 -0.64
C ALA A 370 -5.24 0.32 0.73
N TYR A 371 -4.79 -0.91 0.75
CA TYR A 371 -4.18 -1.56 1.90
C TYR A 371 -2.99 -2.41 1.43
N ARG A 372 -1.91 -2.47 2.22
CA ARG A 372 -0.69 -3.26 1.99
C ARG A 372 -0.98 -4.61 1.36
N GLY A 373 -0.29 -4.96 0.26
CA GLY A 373 -0.57 -6.14 -0.54
C GLY A 373 -1.64 -5.92 -1.62
N TYR A 374 -2.45 -4.85 -1.53
CA TYR A 374 -3.48 -4.46 -2.47
C TYR A 374 -4.36 -5.67 -2.83
N GLY A 375 -4.87 -5.92 -4.01
CA GLY A 375 -5.67 -7.11 -4.32
C GLY A 375 -4.93 -8.47 -4.28
N ALA A 376 -3.60 -8.46 -4.31
CA ALA A 376 -2.79 -9.69 -4.28
C ALA A 376 -3.04 -10.55 -3.04
N THR A 377 -3.29 -9.92 -1.87
CA THR A 377 -3.55 -10.67 -0.62
C THR A 377 -4.75 -11.60 -0.74
N GLN A 378 -5.84 -11.12 -1.35
CA GLN A 378 -7.07 -11.89 -1.56
C GLN A 378 -6.86 -13.00 -2.60
N GLY A 379 -6.24 -12.66 -3.74
CA GLY A 379 -5.97 -13.63 -4.81
C GLY A 379 -5.00 -14.73 -4.39
N ILE A 380 -3.96 -14.39 -3.64
CA ILE A 380 -2.99 -15.36 -3.11
C ILE A 380 -3.62 -16.26 -2.05
N PHE A 381 -4.43 -15.70 -1.13
CA PHE A 381 -5.18 -16.54 -0.18
C PHE A 381 -6.02 -17.58 -0.92
N ALA A 382 -6.78 -17.16 -1.93
CA ALA A 382 -7.66 -18.06 -2.69
C ALA A 382 -6.89 -19.13 -3.46
N LEU A 383 -5.91 -18.71 -4.28
CA LEU A 383 -5.17 -19.65 -5.12
C LEU A 383 -4.28 -20.60 -4.31
N GLU A 384 -3.56 -20.08 -3.31
CA GLU A 384 -2.70 -20.90 -2.46
C GLU A 384 -3.49 -21.90 -1.60
N SER A 385 -4.71 -21.54 -1.16
CA SER A 385 -5.62 -22.45 -0.50
C SER A 385 -6.12 -23.55 -1.46
N ALA A 386 -6.49 -23.20 -2.69
CA ALA A 386 -6.86 -24.17 -3.72
C ALA A 386 -5.72 -25.12 -4.06
N VAL A 387 -4.48 -24.64 -4.09
CA VAL A 387 -3.29 -25.50 -4.30
C VAL A 387 -3.05 -26.42 -3.10
N ASN A 388 -3.28 -25.97 -1.88
CA ASN A 388 -3.23 -26.84 -0.70
C ASN A 388 -4.32 -27.93 -0.75
N GLU A 389 -5.54 -27.60 -1.20
CA GLU A 389 -6.61 -28.58 -1.43
C GLU A 389 -6.25 -29.58 -2.52
N LEU A 390 -5.58 -29.14 -3.59
CA LEU A 390 -5.07 -30.04 -4.63
C LEU A 390 -4.01 -30.99 -4.07
N ALA A 391 -3.06 -30.47 -3.26
CA ALA A 391 -2.02 -31.30 -2.64
C ALA A 391 -2.62 -32.41 -1.77
N ASP A 392 -3.64 -32.07 -0.99
CA ASP A 392 -4.37 -33.04 -0.16
C ASP A 392 -5.08 -34.12 -1.00
N LYS A 393 -5.82 -33.74 -2.05
CA LYS A 393 -6.48 -34.68 -2.98
C LYS A 393 -5.50 -35.62 -3.68
N LEU A 394 -4.29 -35.14 -3.95
CA LEU A 394 -3.22 -35.95 -4.57
C LEU A 394 -2.45 -36.79 -3.55
N GLY A 395 -2.65 -36.59 -2.24
CA GLY A 395 -1.80 -37.16 -1.19
C GLY A 395 -0.34 -36.75 -1.30
N MET A 396 -0.06 -35.57 -1.83
CA MET A 396 1.27 -35.03 -2.11
C MET A 396 1.64 -33.97 -1.07
N ASP A 397 2.92 -33.94 -0.68
CA ASP A 397 3.44 -32.83 0.14
C ASP A 397 3.25 -31.49 -0.62
N PRO A 398 2.63 -30.47 -0.01
CA PRO A 398 2.32 -29.21 -0.67
C PRO A 398 3.58 -28.43 -1.09
N THR A 399 4.73 -28.68 -0.48
CA THR A 399 6.01 -28.08 -0.91
C THR A 399 6.54 -28.75 -2.18
N VAL A 400 6.33 -30.06 -2.33
CA VAL A 400 6.69 -30.80 -3.54
C VAL A 400 5.78 -30.41 -4.71
N LEU A 401 4.49 -30.25 -4.47
CA LEU A 401 3.54 -29.78 -5.49
C LEU A 401 3.95 -28.38 -6.02
N ARG A 402 4.32 -27.46 -5.11
CA ARG A 402 4.77 -26.12 -5.48
C ARG A 402 6.07 -26.13 -6.27
N ASP A 403 7.04 -26.93 -5.85
CA ASP A 403 8.33 -27.07 -6.54
C ASP A 403 8.19 -27.50 -8.00
N ARG A 404 7.20 -28.38 -8.31
CA ARG A 404 6.90 -28.81 -9.67
C ARG A 404 6.32 -27.72 -10.57
N ASN A 405 5.61 -26.77 -9.99
CA ASN A 405 4.73 -25.86 -10.74
C ASN A 405 5.15 -24.39 -10.66
N MET A 406 5.98 -24.02 -9.67
CA MET A 406 6.32 -22.62 -9.44
C MET A 406 7.15 -22.01 -10.56
N VAL A 407 7.02 -20.70 -10.72
CA VAL A 407 7.85 -19.89 -11.60
C VAL A 407 9.33 -20.00 -11.23
N ARG A 408 10.18 -20.00 -12.23
CA ARG A 408 11.64 -20.05 -12.11
C ARG A 408 12.29 -18.86 -12.82
N GLU A 409 13.53 -18.57 -12.46
CA GLU A 409 14.33 -17.57 -13.15
C GLU A 409 14.41 -17.85 -14.65
N GLY A 410 14.23 -16.80 -15.47
CA GLY A 410 14.22 -16.86 -16.92
C GLY A 410 12.89 -17.22 -17.58
N MET A 411 11.86 -17.64 -16.81
CA MET A 411 10.54 -17.91 -17.37
C MET A 411 9.79 -16.64 -17.74
N VAL A 412 9.08 -16.67 -18.88
CA VAL A 412 8.11 -15.63 -19.26
C VAL A 412 6.79 -15.94 -18.56
N MET A 413 6.17 -14.92 -17.98
CA MET A 413 4.92 -15.02 -17.21
C MET A 413 3.74 -14.39 -17.98
N PRO A 414 2.98 -15.16 -18.80
CA PRO A 414 1.88 -14.60 -19.59
C PRO A 414 0.86 -13.84 -18.74
N ALA A 415 0.46 -14.39 -17.60
CA ALA A 415 -0.49 -13.77 -16.66
C ALA A 415 0.10 -12.56 -15.89
N TYR A 416 1.38 -12.24 -16.10
CA TYR A 416 2.05 -11.06 -15.56
C TYR A 416 2.54 -10.17 -16.71
N TYR A 417 1.63 -9.79 -17.57
CA TYR A 417 1.87 -8.91 -18.73
C TYR A 417 2.98 -9.40 -19.68
N GLY A 418 3.32 -10.69 -19.69
CA GLY A 418 4.41 -11.26 -20.49
C GLY A 418 5.81 -10.88 -19.98
N GLU A 419 5.96 -10.36 -18.78
CA GLU A 419 7.27 -10.05 -18.20
C GLU A 419 8.08 -11.32 -17.91
N THR A 420 9.40 -11.21 -18.03
CA THR A 420 10.33 -12.30 -17.69
C THR A 420 10.73 -12.23 -16.22
N ALA A 421 10.76 -13.36 -15.54
CA ALA A 421 11.29 -13.48 -14.18
C ALA A 421 12.84 -13.42 -14.20
N ASN A 422 13.42 -12.23 -14.39
CA ASN A 422 14.86 -12.03 -14.54
C ASN A 422 15.68 -12.35 -13.29
N ALA A 423 15.06 -12.21 -12.11
CA ALA A 423 15.67 -12.52 -10.82
C ALA A 423 14.62 -13.21 -9.94
N CYS A 424 14.74 -14.53 -9.81
CA CYS A 424 13.78 -15.35 -9.05
C CYS A 424 14.52 -16.37 -8.20
N ALA A 425 14.39 -16.24 -6.86
CA ALA A 425 14.92 -17.18 -5.89
C ALA A 425 13.81 -17.95 -5.14
N LEU A 426 12.62 -18.10 -5.75
CA LEU A 426 11.47 -18.71 -5.07
C LEU A 426 11.73 -20.15 -4.65
N ASP A 427 12.42 -20.92 -5.45
CA ASP A 427 12.87 -22.28 -5.15
C ASP A 427 13.84 -22.32 -3.95
N ARG A 428 14.84 -21.43 -3.92
CA ARG A 428 15.76 -21.32 -2.80
C ARG A 428 15.04 -20.83 -1.53
N CYS A 429 14.07 -19.92 -1.67
CA CYS A 429 13.20 -19.50 -0.55
C CYS A 429 12.43 -20.70 0.03
N MET A 430 11.89 -21.58 -0.82
CA MET A 430 11.20 -22.79 -0.37
C MET A 430 12.13 -23.71 0.41
N GLU A 431 13.27 -24.07 -0.16
CA GLU A 431 14.26 -24.94 0.48
C GLU A 431 14.83 -24.37 1.80
N HIS A 432 15.12 -23.06 1.80
CA HIS A 432 15.61 -22.38 3.00
C HIS A 432 14.54 -22.34 4.10
N CYS A 433 13.30 -21.99 3.74
CA CYS A 433 12.18 -21.94 4.67
C CYS A 433 11.88 -23.32 5.27
N LYS A 434 11.88 -24.40 4.47
CA LYS A 434 11.73 -25.79 4.96
C LYS A 434 12.77 -26.13 6.02
N LYS A 435 14.04 -25.83 5.76
CA LYS A 435 15.14 -26.08 6.72
C LYS A 435 15.00 -25.26 8.00
N MET A 436 14.74 -23.96 7.86
CA MET A 436 14.59 -23.05 9.00
C MET A 436 13.40 -23.41 9.88
N PHE A 437 12.30 -23.89 9.29
CA PHE A 437 11.07 -24.27 9.95
C PHE A 437 11.09 -25.67 10.55
N ASN A 438 12.00 -26.56 10.10
CA ASN A 438 12.00 -28.00 10.35
C ASN A 438 10.72 -28.66 9.79
N TRP A 439 10.44 -28.44 8.49
CA TRP A 439 9.20 -28.86 7.84
C TRP A 439 8.89 -30.35 8.04
N ASP A 440 9.84 -31.23 7.78
CA ASP A 440 9.64 -32.69 7.83
C ASP A 440 9.23 -33.19 9.22
N GLU A 441 9.66 -32.50 10.29
CA GLU A 441 9.29 -32.81 11.67
C GLU A 441 7.92 -32.21 12.04
N LYS A 442 7.63 -30.99 11.58
CA LYS A 442 6.43 -30.22 11.98
C LYS A 442 5.21 -30.49 11.11
N TYR A 443 5.38 -30.87 9.85
CA TYR A 443 4.31 -31.09 8.92
C TYR A 443 3.38 -32.26 9.29
N PRO A 444 3.86 -33.42 9.80
CA PRO A 444 2.98 -34.44 10.34
C PRO A 444 2.11 -33.91 11.49
N VAL A 445 0.81 -34.20 11.42
CA VAL A 445 -0.13 -33.81 12.47
C VAL A 445 0.22 -34.53 13.78
N ARG A 446 0.27 -33.80 14.88
CA ARG A 446 0.66 -34.34 16.20
C ARG A 446 -0.46 -34.12 17.21
N ASP A 447 -0.96 -35.22 17.75
CA ASP A 447 -1.90 -35.21 18.88
C ASP A 447 -1.13 -34.86 20.16
N MET A 448 -1.53 -33.77 20.82
CA MET A 448 -0.90 -33.27 22.06
C MET A 448 -1.66 -33.72 23.31
N GLY A 449 -2.74 -34.50 23.14
CA GLY A 449 -3.64 -34.90 24.21
C GLY A 449 -4.63 -33.80 24.62
N ASN A 450 -5.63 -34.14 25.42
CA ASN A 450 -6.65 -33.21 25.92
C ASN A 450 -7.38 -32.39 24.83
N GLY A 451 -7.57 -32.98 23.63
CA GLY A 451 -8.22 -32.30 22.52
C GLY A 451 -7.36 -31.32 21.75
N LYS A 452 -6.07 -31.19 22.08
CA LYS A 452 -5.13 -30.29 21.40
C LYS A 452 -4.37 -31.01 20.29
N VAL A 453 -4.20 -30.29 19.16
CA VAL A 453 -3.51 -30.80 17.97
C VAL A 453 -2.53 -29.74 17.46
N ARG A 454 -1.29 -30.16 17.10
CA ARG A 454 -0.36 -29.32 16.37
C ARG A 454 -0.31 -29.71 14.90
N ALA A 455 -0.32 -28.70 14.06
CA ALA A 455 -0.25 -28.86 12.61
C ALA A 455 0.50 -27.69 11.98
N ALA A 456 1.02 -27.95 10.78
CA ALA A 456 1.74 -26.97 10.01
C ALA A 456 1.12 -26.75 8.63
N GLY A 457 1.33 -25.56 8.08
CA GLY A 457 0.90 -25.18 6.74
C GLY A 457 1.88 -24.26 6.04
N VAL A 458 1.73 -24.14 4.73
CA VAL A 458 2.63 -23.37 3.85
C VAL A 458 1.82 -22.51 2.87
N GLY A 459 2.41 -21.35 2.53
CA GLY A 459 1.97 -20.51 1.43
C GLY A 459 3.16 -19.83 0.77
N MET A 460 3.05 -19.54 -0.52
CA MET A 460 4.01 -18.72 -1.24
C MET A 460 3.34 -17.50 -1.84
N ALA A 461 4.13 -16.49 -2.19
CA ALA A 461 3.62 -15.23 -2.69
C ALA A 461 4.58 -14.57 -3.67
N MET A 462 4.02 -13.70 -4.51
CA MET A 462 4.72 -12.68 -5.27
C MET A 462 4.02 -11.33 -5.17
N GLN A 463 4.72 -10.26 -5.56
CA GLN A 463 4.19 -8.90 -5.67
C GLN A 463 4.89 -8.18 -6.83
N GLY A 464 4.64 -6.89 -7.04
CA GLY A 464 5.41 -6.06 -7.97
C GLY A 464 6.38 -5.13 -7.24
N SER A 465 7.30 -4.54 -7.99
CA SER A 465 8.21 -3.50 -7.49
C SER A 465 7.83 -2.09 -7.96
N CYS A 466 6.78 -1.95 -8.76
CA CYS A 466 6.19 -0.69 -9.23
C CYS A 466 4.94 -0.99 -10.06
N ILE A 467 4.31 0.05 -10.59
CA ILE A 467 3.39 -0.06 -11.73
C ILE A 467 4.20 0.26 -12.99
N SER A 468 4.46 -0.78 -13.81
CA SER A 468 5.27 -0.65 -15.02
C SER A 468 4.69 0.40 -15.98
N ASN A 469 5.56 1.17 -16.63
CA ASN A 469 5.25 2.28 -17.55
C ASN A 469 4.42 3.44 -16.95
N LEU A 470 4.22 3.49 -15.63
CA LEU A 470 3.38 4.51 -14.97
C LEU A 470 4.08 5.20 -13.79
N ASP A 471 4.72 4.43 -12.90
CA ASP A 471 5.38 5.01 -11.74
C ASP A 471 6.65 5.76 -12.13
N VAL A 472 6.79 6.98 -11.64
CA VAL A 472 7.95 7.83 -11.81
C VAL A 472 8.49 8.22 -10.45
N GLY A 473 9.80 8.05 -10.26
CA GLY A 473 10.54 8.59 -9.13
C GLY A 473 11.60 9.56 -9.62
N SER A 474 11.84 10.61 -8.85
CA SER A 474 12.90 11.57 -9.16
C SER A 474 13.71 11.93 -7.92
N ALA A 475 14.97 12.25 -8.13
CA ALA A 475 15.89 12.68 -7.09
C ALA A 475 16.77 13.83 -7.58
N THR A 476 17.06 14.77 -6.69
CA THR A 476 18.08 15.80 -6.89
C THR A 476 19.15 15.63 -5.83
N LEU A 477 20.41 15.53 -6.25
CA LEU A 477 21.56 15.54 -5.36
C LEU A 477 22.36 16.83 -5.56
N LYS A 478 22.64 17.54 -4.46
CA LYS A 478 23.36 18.82 -4.46
C LYS A 478 24.58 18.69 -3.55
N LEU A 479 25.74 19.13 -4.04
CA LEU A 479 26.96 19.27 -3.24
C LEU A 479 26.91 20.59 -2.43
N ASN A 480 27.14 20.50 -1.13
CA ASN A 480 27.20 21.64 -0.21
C ASN A 480 28.65 22.16 -0.02
N GLU A 481 28.78 23.36 0.56
CA GLU A 481 30.06 24.06 0.74
C GLU A 481 31.03 23.32 1.66
N ASP A 482 30.51 22.47 2.54
CA ASP A 482 31.32 21.64 3.46
C ASP A 482 31.78 20.31 2.85
N GLY A 483 31.37 20.02 1.61
CA GLY A 483 31.65 18.76 0.92
C GLY A 483 30.60 17.67 1.18
N GLY A 484 29.58 17.93 2.02
CA GLY A 484 28.43 17.06 2.21
C GLY A 484 27.36 17.24 1.10
N TYR A 485 26.26 16.51 1.20
CA TYR A 485 25.23 16.48 0.16
C TYR A 485 23.84 16.69 0.70
N ASN A 486 22.99 17.37 -0.08
CA ASN A 486 21.53 17.40 0.10
C ASN A 486 20.88 16.51 -0.96
N LEU A 487 20.12 15.52 -0.51
CA LEU A 487 19.29 14.64 -1.34
C LEU A 487 17.82 15.07 -1.21
N LEU A 488 17.26 15.62 -2.31
CA LEU A 488 15.85 15.98 -2.39
C LEU A 488 15.11 14.88 -3.15
N ILE A 489 14.04 14.36 -2.54
CA ILE A 489 13.22 13.28 -3.09
C ILE A 489 11.74 13.62 -2.99
N GLY A 490 10.94 13.15 -3.96
CA GLY A 490 9.48 13.27 -3.90
C GLY A 490 8.78 12.13 -3.13
N ALA A 491 9.51 11.06 -2.83
CA ALA A 491 9.00 9.91 -2.08
C ALA A 491 8.72 10.25 -0.61
N ALA A 492 7.69 9.63 -0.04
CA ALA A 492 7.21 9.88 1.32
C ALA A 492 7.60 8.74 2.27
N ASP A 493 8.42 9.00 3.29
CA ASP A 493 8.69 8.05 4.37
C ASP A 493 7.49 7.98 5.33
N MET A 494 6.77 6.87 5.32
CA MET A 494 5.63 6.59 6.20
C MET A 494 5.98 5.67 7.39
N GLY A 495 7.26 5.59 7.73
CA GLY A 495 7.82 4.66 8.72
C GLY A 495 8.62 3.51 8.11
N THR A 496 8.68 3.42 6.79
CA THR A 496 9.40 2.39 6.04
C THR A 496 10.92 2.53 6.11
N GLY A 497 11.43 3.75 6.38
CA GLY A 497 12.85 4.07 6.38
C GLY A 497 13.38 4.42 4.99
N CYS A 498 12.52 4.84 4.05
CA CYS A 498 12.96 5.17 2.70
C CYS A 498 13.98 6.31 2.67
N ASP A 499 13.85 7.33 3.53
CA ASP A 499 14.85 8.41 3.68
C ASP A 499 16.25 7.83 3.96
N THR A 500 16.33 6.79 4.79
CA THR A 500 17.59 6.13 5.15
C THR A 500 18.16 5.30 4.01
N ILE A 501 17.33 4.46 3.36
CA ILE A 501 17.84 3.60 2.29
C ILE A 501 18.24 4.39 1.05
N LEU A 502 17.54 5.48 0.71
CA LEU A 502 17.92 6.35 -0.40
C LEU A 502 19.21 7.11 -0.09
N ALA A 503 19.42 7.54 1.17
CA ALA A 503 20.71 8.06 1.61
C ALA A 503 21.85 7.03 1.54
N GLN A 504 21.58 5.74 1.87
CA GLN A 504 22.57 4.66 1.71
C GLN A 504 22.96 4.46 0.23
N MET A 505 21.99 4.52 -0.69
CA MET A 505 22.26 4.43 -2.12
C MET A 505 23.10 5.61 -2.62
N ALA A 506 22.76 6.85 -2.20
CA ALA A 506 23.53 8.02 -2.53
C ALA A 506 24.96 7.95 -1.96
N ALA A 507 25.12 7.53 -0.70
CA ALA A 507 26.41 7.37 -0.05
C ALA A 507 27.30 6.33 -0.75
N GLU A 508 26.73 5.18 -1.16
CA GLU A 508 27.45 4.19 -1.97
C GLU A 508 27.91 4.78 -3.30
N CYS A 509 27.04 5.51 -4.01
CA CYS A 509 27.40 6.15 -5.28
C CYS A 509 28.49 7.19 -5.13
N MET A 510 28.40 8.03 -4.09
CA MET A 510 29.31 9.16 -3.87
C MET A 510 30.54 8.80 -3.04
N ASP A 511 30.67 7.52 -2.64
CA ASP A 511 31.79 7.02 -1.83
C ASP A 511 31.99 7.80 -0.53
N CYS A 512 30.90 8.13 0.17
CA CYS A 512 30.90 8.92 1.40
C CYS A 512 30.13 8.21 2.54
N SER A 513 30.11 8.81 3.72
CA SER A 513 29.28 8.33 4.83
C SER A 513 27.80 8.62 4.56
N VAL A 514 26.92 7.77 5.07
CA VAL A 514 25.47 8.04 5.08
C VAL A 514 25.15 9.32 5.88
N ASP A 515 25.98 9.68 6.84
CA ASP A 515 25.81 10.90 7.65
C ASP A 515 26.12 12.17 6.87
N ASP A 516 26.93 12.08 5.81
CA ASP A 516 27.21 13.22 4.90
C ASP A 516 26.05 13.56 3.96
N ILE A 517 24.96 12.74 3.95
CA ILE A 517 23.78 12.95 3.13
C ILE A 517 22.63 13.50 3.99
N ALA A 518 22.29 14.78 3.84
CA ALA A 518 21.07 15.35 4.39
C ALA A 518 19.89 15.06 3.44
N VAL A 519 18.79 14.47 3.97
CA VAL A 519 17.62 14.12 3.17
C VAL A 519 16.49 15.10 3.41
N PHE A 520 15.91 15.60 2.31
CA PHE A 520 14.70 16.42 2.31
C PHE A 520 13.66 15.75 1.42
N GLY A 521 12.52 15.33 1.97
CA GLY A 521 11.52 14.53 1.26
C GLY A 521 10.14 15.15 1.23
N ALA A 522 9.50 15.00 0.06
CA ALA A 522 8.08 15.17 -0.21
C ALA A 522 7.50 16.57 0.10
N ASP A 523 7.91 17.53 -0.69
CA ASP A 523 7.32 18.87 -0.80
C ASP A 523 7.15 19.22 -2.28
N THR A 524 5.94 19.57 -2.71
CA THR A 524 5.62 19.80 -4.12
C THR A 524 6.29 21.03 -4.74
N ASP A 525 6.83 21.92 -3.93
CA ASP A 525 7.56 23.11 -4.40
C ASP A 525 9.08 22.90 -4.43
N ALA A 526 9.62 22.08 -3.52
CA ALA A 526 11.05 21.88 -3.35
C ALA A 526 11.57 20.53 -3.86
N SER A 527 10.75 19.47 -3.80
CA SER A 527 11.15 18.14 -4.27
C SER A 527 10.84 17.96 -5.76
N PRO A 528 11.66 17.21 -6.51
CA PRO A 528 11.30 16.80 -7.85
C PRO A 528 10.07 15.88 -7.82
N TYR A 529 9.37 15.74 -8.97
CA TYR A 529 8.15 14.92 -9.07
C TYR A 529 8.42 13.46 -8.72
N ASP A 530 7.50 12.89 -7.95
CA ASP A 530 7.45 11.46 -7.63
C ASP A 530 5.98 11.04 -7.57
N SER A 531 5.67 9.85 -8.08
CA SER A 531 4.30 9.32 -8.05
C SER A 531 3.79 9.11 -6.63
N GLY A 532 4.69 8.90 -5.67
CA GLY A 532 4.37 8.67 -4.26
C GLY A 532 4.81 7.29 -3.76
N SER A 533 4.76 7.10 -2.45
CA SER A 533 5.19 5.86 -1.81
C SER A 533 4.04 4.86 -1.75
N TYR A 534 3.79 4.16 -2.85
CA TYR A 534 2.80 3.10 -3.02
C TYR A 534 3.32 2.03 -4.01
N ALA A 535 2.58 0.96 -4.24
CA ALA A 535 2.96 -0.17 -5.11
C ALA A 535 4.37 -0.72 -4.82
N SER A 536 4.88 -0.47 -3.61
CA SER A 536 6.23 -0.81 -3.16
C SER A 536 7.36 -0.22 -4.02
N SER A 537 7.09 0.86 -4.77
CA SER A 537 7.94 1.39 -5.84
C SER A 537 9.19 2.14 -5.36
N THR A 538 9.17 2.72 -4.16
CA THR A 538 10.19 3.68 -3.70
C THR A 538 11.63 3.12 -3.79
N THR A 539 11.88 1.91 -3.30
CA THR A 539 13.23 1.31 -3.37
C THR A 539 13.68 1.14 -4.83
N TYR A 540 12.80 0.62 -5.66
CA TYR A 540 13.13 0.26 -7.04
C TYR A 540 13.15 1.48 -7.97
N ILE A 541 12.11 2.30 -7.98
CA ILE A 541 11.97 3.44 -8.90
C ILE A 541 12.77 4.66 -8.41
N THR A 542 12.50 5.16 -7.19
CA THR A 542 13.19 6.35 -6.67
C THR A 542 14.65 6.04 -6.39
N GLY A 543 14.98 4.81 -5.92
CA GLY A 543 16.37 4.38 -5.77
C GLY A 543 17.16 4.42 -7.07
N LYS A 544 16.56 4.04 -8.21
CA LYS A 544 17.20 4.13 -9.53
C LYS A 544 17.38 5.57 -10.00
N ALA A 545 16.45 6.46 -9.65
CA ALA A 545 16.61 7.91 -9.88
C ALA A 545 17.78 8.48 -9.07
N VAL A 546 17.97 8.03 -7.82
CA VAL A 546 19.13 8.38 -6.98
C VAL A 546 20.45 7.95 -7.63
N GLU A 547 20.56 6.69 -8.10
CA GLU A 547 21.76 6.23 -8.82
C GLU A 547 22.09 7.14 -10.01
N LYS A 548 21.09 7.49 -10.83
CA LYS A 548 21.27 8.38 -12.00
C LYS A 548 21.71 9.78 -11.60
N ALA A 549 21.04 10.38 -10.61
CA ALA A 549 21.39 11.73 -10.14
C ALA A 549 22.82 11.77 -9.57
N CYS A 550 23.23 10.75 -8.83
CA CYS A 550 24.60 10.61 -8.33
C CYS A 550 25.62 10.50 -9.47
N ALA A 551 25.34 9.67 -10.49
CA ALA A 551 26.23 9.53 -11.64
C ALA A 551 26.40 10.86 -12.40
N ASP A 552 25.29 11.57 -12.62
CA ASP A 552 25.31 12.86 -13.30
C ASP A 552 26.05 13.95 -12.49
N LEU A 553 25.83 13.98 -11.14
CA LEU A 553 26.56 14.90 -10.26
C LEU A 553 28.05 14.58 -10.22
N LYS A 554 28.43 13.33 -10.10
CA LYS A 554 29.83 12.88 -10.11
C LYS A 554 30.54 13.32 -11.38
N LYS A 555 29.89 13.17 -12.54
CA LYS A 555 30.40 13.66 -13.82
C LYS A 555 30.64 15.16 -13.81
N LYS A 556 29.67 15.95 -13.36
CA LYS A 556 29.82 17.42 -13.23
C LYS A 556 30.96 17.81 -12.28
N ILE A 557 31.06 17.16 -11.12
CA ILE A 557 32.15 17.39 -10.16
C ILE A 557 33.53 17.13 -10.81
N CYS A 558 33.66 16.02 -11.55
CA CYS A 558 34.92 15.70 -12.26
C CYS A 558 35.23 16.73 -13.34
N GLU A 559 34.26 17.19 -14.12
CA GLU A 559 34.45 18.22 -15.15
C GLU A 559 34.93 19.57 -14.55
N ILE A 560 34.34 19.98 -13.42
CA ILE A 560 34.74 21.21 -12.71
C ILE A 560 36.14 21.05 -12.13
N ALA A 561 36.44 19.92 -11.52
CA ALA A 561 37.76 19.64 -10.96
C ALA A 561 38.86 19.60 -12.04
N ALA A 562 38.60 19.01 -13.20
CA ALA A 562 39.51 19.01 -14.34
C ALA A 562 39.86 20.46 -14.79
N GLN A 563 38.85 21.33 -14.91
CA GLN A 563 39.05 22.76 -15.20
C GLN A 563 39.88 23.46 -14.13
N MET A 564 39.61 23.16 -12.85
CA MET A 564 40.37 23.77 -11.73
C MET A 564 41.85 23.34 -11.71
N MET A 565 42.12 22.09 -12.10
CA MET A 565 43.47 21.50 -12.17
C MET A 565 44.16 21.67 -13.52
N ASN A 566 43.44 22.25 -14.50
CA ASN A 566 43.93 22.45 -15.87
C ASN A 566 44.39 21.12 -16.52
N CYS A 567 43.55 20.06 -16.41
CA CYS A 567 43.79 18.77 -17.01
C CYS A 567 42.54 18.31 -17.79
N GLU A 568 42.69 17.23 -18.58
CA GLU A 568 41.58 16.64 -19.35
C GLU A 568 40.58 15.94 -18.39
N LYS A 569 39.31 15.94 -18.76
CA LYS A 569 38.25 15.32 -17.93
C LYS A 569 38.39 13.81 -17.81
N GLU A 570 39.04 13.16 -18.74
CA GLU A 570 39.37 11.71 -18.73
C GLU A 570 40.55 11.39 -17.81
N ASP A 571 41.33 12.40 -17.41
CA ASP A 571 42.51 12.28 -16.55
C ASP A 571 42.20 12.56 -15.09
N VAL A 572 40.91 12.54 -14.70
CA VAL A 572 40.52 12.72 -13.28
C VAL A 572 39.84 11.50 -12.67
N ALA A 573 40.13 11.26 -11.42
CA ALA A 573 39.51 10.21 -10.60
C ALA A 573 38.76 10.84 -9.42
N PHE A 574 37.49 10.47 -9.24
CA PHE A 574 36.70 10.83 -8.08
C PHE A 574 37.10 9.92 -6.90
N GLU A 575 37.51 10.51 -5.78
CA GLU A 575 37.96 9.82 -4.59
C GLU A 575 37.25 10.37 -3.35
N SER A 576 36.12 9.76 -2.95
CA SER A 576 35.38 10.14 -1.72
C SER A 576 35.21 11.66 -1.50
N SER A 577 36.13 12.30 -0.82
CA SER A 577 36.09 13.73 -0.44
C SER A 577 36.82 14.68 -1.39
N ARG A 578 37.40 14.19 -2.51
CA ARG A 578 38.22 14.95 -3.44
C ARG A 578 38.21 14.38 -4.85
N VAL A 579 38.69 15.15 -5.79
CA VAL A 579 38.99 14.66 -7.15
C VAL A 579 40.51 14.81 -7.37
N ARG A 580 41.12 13.77 -7.96
CA ARG A 580 42.56 13.71 -8.23
C ARG A 580 42.81 13.69 -9.73
N CYS A 581 43.72 14.51 -10.23
CA CYS A 581 44.29 14.37 -11.57
C CYS A 581 45.27 13.15 -11.57
N ILE A 582 45.03 12.19 -12.47
CA ILE A 582 45.76 10.91 -12.48
C ILE A 582 47.20 11.14 -12.89
N SER A 583 47.45 11.96 -13.94
CA SER A 583 48.76 12.19 -14.50
C SER A 583 49.65 13.06 -13.63
N THR A 584 49.11 14.11 -12.97
CA THR A 584 49.89 15.05 -12.16
C THR A 584 49.89 14.74 -10.67
N GLY A 585 48.92 13.94 -10.17
CA GLY A 585 48.69 13.70 -8.76
C GLY A 585 48.05 14.88 -8.00
N GLN A 586 47.77 16.03 -8.69
CA GLN A 586 47.10 17.17 -8.07
C GLN A 586 45.70 16.80 -7.59
N THR A 587 45.28 17.37 -6.48
CA THR A 587 43.93 17.09 -5.90
C THR A 587 43.18 18.39 -5.63
N VAL A 588 41.85 18.35 -5.74
CA VAL A 588 40.92 19.40 -5.34
C VAL A 588 39.84 18.80 -4.47
N SER A 589 39.58 19.38 -3.33
CA SER A 589 38.54 18.90 -2.40
C SER A 589 37.14 19.21 -2.91
N LEU A 590 36.14 18.46 -2.44
CA LEU A 590 34.74 18.75 -2.78
C LEU A 590 34.28 20.10 -2.28
N SER A 591 34.80 20.59 -1.13
CA SER A 591 34.52 21.92 -0.61
C SER A 591 35.06 23.02 -1.52
N GLU A 592 36.29 22.88 -2.07
CA GLU A 592 36.86 23.83 -3.03
C GLU A 592 36.04 23.85 -4.33
N ILE A 593 35.59 22.70 -4.80
CA ILE A 593 34.72 22.57 -5.98
C ILE A 593 33.39 23.28 -5.75
N ALA A 594 32.73 22.99 -4.60
CA ALA A 594 31.46 23.61 -4.23
C ALA A 594 31.59 25.14 -4.14
N TYR A 595 32.62 25.62 -3.47
CA TYR A 595 32.92 27.08 -3.36
C TYR A 595 33.16 27.75 -4.73
N LYS A 596 33.93 27.10 -5.61
CA LYS A 596 34.18 27.59 -6.98
C LYS A 596 32.89 27.69 -7.77
N THR A 597 32.00 26.68 -7.69
CA THR A 597 30.72 26.68 -8.43
C THR A 597 29.77 27.78 -7.98
N GLN A 598 29.77 28.13 -6.70
CA GLN A 598 28.90 29.18 -6.15
C GLN A 598 29.38 30.58 -6.47
N LEU A 599 30.66 30.81 -6.47
CA LEU A 599 31.24 32.19 -6.54
C LEU A 599 31.81 32.56 -7.88
N ALA A 600 32.27 31.63 -8.68
CA ALA A 600 33.06 31.92 -9.87
C ALA A 600 32.76 30.99 -11.07
N SER A 601 31.55 30.45 -11.15
CA SER A 601 31.15 29.56 -12.24
C SER A 601 29.72 29.86 -12.69
N ASN A 602 29.44 29.60 -13.98
CA ASN A 602 28.08 29.65 -14.53
C ASN A 602 27.34 28.32 -14.34
N SER A 603 27.84 27.40 -13.50
CA SER A 603 27.23 26.12 -13.20
C SER A 603 27.12 25.92 -11.70
N ASN A 604 26.15 25.11 -11.30
CA ASN A 604 25.99 24.64 -9.93
C ASN A 604 26.34 23.14 -9.82
N ALA A 605 26.83 22.74 -8.66
CA ALA A 605 27.16 21.35 -8.37
C ALA A 605 25.90 20.60 -7.88
N GLU A 606 24.91 20.47 -8.76
CA GLU A 606 23.69 19.71 -8.50
C GLU A 606 23.27 18.94 -9.76
N ALA A 607 22.58 17.81 -9.56
CA ALA A 607 21.99 17.03 -10.64
C ALA A 607 20.63 16.50 -10.23
N THR A 608 19.69 16.55 -11.18
CA THR A 608 18.34 15.98 -11.03
C THR A 608 18.15 14.90 -12.08
N ALA A 609 17.65 13.74 -11.64
CA ALA A 609 17.32 12.65 -12.54
C ALA A 609 15.96 12.05 -12.19
N SER A 610 15.31 11.51 -13.21
CA SER A 610 14.05 10.79 -13.09
C SER A 610 14.21 9.36 -13.61
N HIS A 611 13.40 8.46 -13.08
CA HIS A 611 13.31 7.08 -13.56
C HIS A 611 11.86 6.62 -13.60
N PHE A 612 11.52 5.91 -14.65
CA PHE A 612 10.37 5.02 -14.74
C PHE A 612 10.85 3.67 -15.30
N SER A 613 10.09 2.62 -15.06
CA SER A 613 10.48 1.28 -15.55
C SER A 613 9.40 0.68 -16.45
N PRO A 614 9.79 0.07 -17.59
CA PRO A 614 8.85 -0.68 -18.41
C PRO A 614 8.48 -2.05 -17.81
N VAL A 615 9.19 -2.49 -16.77
CA VAL A 615 8.99 -3.77 -16.09
C VAL A 615 8.80 -3.57 -14.59
N SER A 616 8.13 -4.52 -13.95
CA SER A 616 7.87 -4.53 -12.50
C SER A 616 8.37 -5.84 -11.89
N PRO A 617 9.70 -6.02 -11.71
CA PRO A 617 10.26 -7.29 -11.28
C PRO A 617 9.70 -7.73 -9.93
N PRO A 618 9.15 -8.96 -9.84
CA PRO A 618 8.49 -9.41 -8.63
C PRO A 618 9.48 -9.83 -7.54
N PRO A 619 9.29 -9.38 -6.29
CA PRO A 619 9.78 -10.07 -5.12
C PRO A 619 9.01 -11.37 -4.90
N TYR A 620 9.62 -12.35 -4.22
CA TYR A 620 9.01 -13.64 -3.89
C TYR A 620 9.13 -13.93 -2.40
N MET A 621 8.20 -14.73 -1.87
CA MET A 621 8.20 -15.10 -0.45
C MET A 621 7.58 -16.48 -0.25
N VAL A 622 8.15 -17.24 0.67
CA VAL A 622 7.58 -18.46 1.24
C VAL A 622 7.34 -18.24 2.72
N GLY A 623 6.17 -18.60 3.22
CA GLY A 623 5.82 -18.55 4.64
C GLY A 623 5.29 -19.90 5.13
N MET A 624 5.73 -20.33 6.33
CA MET A 624 5.30 -21.55 6.98
C MET A 624 4.83 -21.25 8.40
N ALA A 625 3.66 -21.79 8.76
CA ALA A 625 3.01 -21.61 10.05
C ALA A 625 2.92 -22.93 10.80
N GLU A 626 3.17 -22.91 12.11
CA GLU A 626 2.82 -23.99 13.04
C GLU A 626 1.81 -23.46 14.05
N ILE A 627 0.71 -24.18 14.21
CA ILE A 627 -0.35 -23.85 15.18
C ILE A 627 -0.54 -24.98 16.21
N GLU A 628 -1.06 -24.61 17.37
CA GLU A 628 -1.71 -25.52 18.30
C GLU A 628 -3.19 -25.16 18.36
N LEU A 629 -4.05 -26.10 18.00
CA LEU A 629 -5.51 -25.92 17.96
C LEU A 629 -6.15 -26.75 19.07
N ASP A 630 -7.03 -26.13 19.83
CA ASP A 630 -7.90 -26.81 20.81
C ASP A 630 -9.23 -27.15 20.12
N LYS A 631 -9.47 -28.46 19.89
CA LYS A 631 -10.68 -28.93 19.20
C LYS A 631 -11.98 -28.72 19.99
N LEU A 632 -11.90 -28.47 21.29
CA LEU A 632 -13.08 -28.24 22.12
C LEU A 632 -13.59 -26.81 22.03
N THR A 633 -12.65 -25.87 21.88
CA THR A 633 -12.97 -24.42 21.88
C THR A 633 -12.81 -23.77 20.53
N GLY A 634 -12.14 -24.43 19.57
CA GLY A 634 -11.74 -23.84 18.29
C GLY A 634 -10.58 -22.86 18.40
N GLU A 635 -9.99 -22.67 19.60
CA GLU A 635 -8.91 -21.70 19.80
C GLU A 635 -7.66 -22.12 19.03
N VAL A 636 -7.11 -21.19 18.25
CA VAL A 636 -5.88 -21.34 17.49
C VAL A 636 -4.78 -20.51 18.13
N LYS A 637 -3.71 -21.17 18.58
CA LYS A 637 -2.49 -20.53 19.04
C LYS A 637 -1.40 -20.67 17.98
N LEU A 638 -0.94 -19.56 17.44
CA LEU A 638 0.22 -19.55 16.56
C LEU A 638 1.49 -19.81 17.39
N LEU A 639 2.21 -20.88 17.07
CA LEU A 639 3.45 -21.25 17.76
C LEU A 639 4.68 -20.67 17.05
N ASP A 640 4.76 -20.88 15.75
CA ASP A 640 5.86 -20.42 14.89
C ASP A 640 5.31 -19.85 13.58
N PHE A 641 5.89 -18.76 13.11
CA PHE A 641 5.79 -18.34 11.72
C PHE A 641 7.18 -18.02 11.19
N MET A 642 7.59 -18.75 10.17
CA MET A 642 8.89 -18.59 9.52
C MET A 642 8.70 -18.15 8.09
N ALA A 643 9.50 -17.17 7.64
CA ALA A 643 9.40 -16.68 6.27
C ALA A 643 10.79 -16.45 5.66
N VAL A 644 10.90 -16.74 4.38
CA VAL A 644 12.07 -16.40 3.56
C VAL A 644 11.62 -15.55 2.39
N VAL A 645 12.29 -14.41 2.21
CA VAL A 645 11.92 -13.39 1.22
C VAL A 645 13.06 -13.18 0.23
N ASP A 646 12.74 -13.19 -1.05
CA ASP A 646 13.59 -12.69 -2.13
C ASP A 646 13.15 -11.27 -2.52
N CYS A 647 13.84 -10.28 -2.02
CA CYS A 647 13.71 -8.87 -2.43
C CYS A 647 14.94 -8.37 -3.22
N GLY A 648 15.63 -9.28 -3.90
CA GLY A 648 16.92 -8.98 -4.52
C GLY A 648 17.99 -8.79 -3.44
N ILE A 649 18.79 -7.75 -3.59
CA ILE A 649 19.75 -7.34 -2.55
C ILE A 649 19.05 -6.38 -1.58
N PRO A 650 18.82 -6.74 -0.32
CA PRO A 650 18.23 -5.81 0.66
C PRO A 650 19.19 -4.65 0.93
N ILE A 651 18.75 -3.42 0.66
CA ILE A 651 19.57 -2.22 0.87
C ILE A 651 19.98 -2.07 2.34
N ASN A 652 19.01 -2.25 3.24
CA ASN A 652 19.20 -2.26 4.68
C ASN A 652 18.50 -3.49 5.29
N PRO A 653 19.24 -4.57 5.60
CA PRO A 653 18.64 -5.81 6.09
C PRO A 653 17.81 -5.66 7.38
N ALA A 654 18.22 -4.79 8.32
CA ALA A 654 17.46 -4.56 9.54
C ALA A 654 16.11 -3.89 9.27
N LEU A 655 16.07 -2.85 8.43
CA LEU A 655 14.81 -2.17 8.06
C LEU A 655 13.93 -3.08 7.22
N ALA A 656 14.51 -3.85 6.29
CA ALA A 656 13.78 -4.83 5.49
C ALA A 656 13.11 -5.90 6.37
N ARG A 657 13.82 -6.43 7.37
CA ARG A 657 13.29 -7.41 8.33
C ARG A 657 12.12 -6.86 9.14
N ILE A 658 12.24 -5.64 9.67
CA ILE A 658 11.15 -4.98 10.42
C ILE A 658 9.91 -4.80 9.55
N GLN A 659 10.08 -4.46 8.26
CA GLN A 659 8.96 -4.39 7.33
C GLN A 659 8.31 -5.75 7.08
N ALA A 660 9.11 -6.81 6.97
CA ALA A 660 8.60 -8.16 6.78
C ALA A 660 7.83 -8.65 8.02
N GLU A 661 8.43 -8.52 9.20
CA GLU A 661 7.79 -8.90 10.46
C GLU A 661 6.47 -8.16 10.68
N GLY A 662 6.45 -6.84 10.46
CA GLY A 662 5.25 -6.02 10.59
C GLY A 662 4.14 -6.40 9.60
N GLY A 663 4.48 -6.76 8.37
CA GLY A 663 3.49 -7.22 7.39
C GLY A 663 2.94 -8.62 7.67
N ILE A 664 3.78 -9.52 8.15
CA ILE A 664 3.37 -10.86 8.60
C ILE A 664 2.36 -10.75 9.74
N VAL A 665 2.60 -9.87 10.73
CA VAL A 665 1.67 -9.64 11.85
C VAL A 665 0.31 -9.13 11.35
N GLN A 666 0.28 -8.20 10.38
CA GLN A 666 -0.96 -7.77 9.74
C GLN A 666 -1.66 -8.95 9.03
N GLY A 667 -0.88 -9.81 8.35
CA GLY A 667 -1.39 -11.01 7.69
C GLY A 667 -2.02 -12.00 8.68
N ILE A 668 -1.42 -12.21 9.84
CA ILE A 668 -1.97 -13.04 10.92
C ILE A 668 -3.26 -12.43 11.46
N GLY A 669 -3.29 -11.10 11.63
CA GLY A 669 -4.46 -10.37 12.14
C GLY A 669 -5.71 -10.59 11.30
N HIS A 670 -5.64 -10.37 9.99
CA HIS A 670 -6.79 -10.57 9.12
C HIS A 670 -7.16 -12.05 8.91
N THR A 671 -6.23 -12.96 9.20
CA THR A 671 -6.52 -14.40 9.12
C THR A 671 -7.36 -14.89 10.29
N LEU A 672 -7.13 -14.36 11.49
CA LEU A 672 -7.68 -14.92 12.73
C LEU A 672 -8.65 -14.00 13.47
N MET A 673 -8.66 -12.67 13.24
CA MET A 673 -9.39 -11.77 14.13
C MET A 673 -9.92 -10.46 13.55
N GLU A 674 -9.32 -9.93 12.45
CA GLU A 674 -9.67 -8.62 11.93
C GLU A 674 -10.77 -8.69 10.87
N ASN A 675 -11.86 -7.94 11.05
CA ASN A 675 -12.91 -7.76 10.05
C ASN A 675 -13.63 -6.42 10.25
N VAL A 676 -14.32 -5.97 9.21
CA VAL A 676 -15.32 -4.91 9.28
C VAL A 676 -16.64 -5.52 8.85
N THR A 677 -17.61 -5.50 9.74
CA THR A 677 -18.97 -5.98 9.48
C THR A 677 -19.98 -4.85 9.64
N TYR A 678 -21.15 -5.06 9.10
CA TYR A 678 -22.21 -4.05 9.10
C TYR A 678 -23.51 -4.62 9.69
N ASP A 679 -24.25 -3.78 10.38
CA ASP A 679 -25.60 -4.13 10.80
C ASP A 679 -26.59 -4.08 9.60
N LYS A 680 -27.85 -4.46 9.83
CA LYS A 680 -28.90 -4.46 8.79
C LYS A 680 -29.21 -3.09 8.20
N SER A 681 -28.75 -2.01 8.83
CA SER A 681 -28.88 -0.63 8.34
C SER A 681 -27.64 -0.12 7.63
N GLY A 682 -26.60 -0.95 7.42
CA GLY A 682 -25.35 -0.61 6.78
C GLY A 682 -24.39 0.19 7.67
N ARG A 683 -24.56 0.14 9.02
CA ARG A 683 -23.62 0.79 9.95
C ARG A 683 -22.48 -0.16 10.30
N PRO A 684 -21.21 0.30 10.26
CA PRO A 684 -20.09 -0.53 10.70
C PRO A 684 -20.19 -0.83 12.21
N ILE A 685 -19.98 -2.10 12.56
CA ILE A 685 -20.06 -2.60 13.94
C ILE A 685 -18.73 -2.35 14.65
N GLU A 686 -17.60 -2.68 14.02
CA GLU A 686 -16.25 -2.57 14.58
C GLU A 686 -15.71 -1.14 14.41
N SER A 687 -16.30 -0.19 15.16
CA SER A 687 -16.01 1.25 15.06
C SER A 687 -14.91 1.74 16.02
N THR A 688 -14.45 0.90 16.95
CA THR A 688 -13.37 1.22 17.91
C THR A 688 -12.52 -0.02 18.18
N PHE A 689 -11.35 0.15 18.82
CA PHE A 689 -10.52 -1.00 19.27
C PHE A 689 -11.17 -1.82 20.41
N MET A 690 -12.34 -1.43 20.89
CA MET A 690 -13.16 -2.30 21.77
C MET A 690 -13.77 -3.46 20.99
N GLN A 691 -14.18 -3.24 19.74
CA GLN A 691 -14.76 -4.25 18.85
C GLN A 691 -13.73 -4.77 17.84
N TYR A 692 -13.00 -3.86 17.18
CA TYR A 692 -11.98 -4.20 16.20
C TYR A 692 -10.69 -4.68 16.89
N LYS A 693 -10.33 -5.94 16.70
CA LYS A 693 -9.17 -6.56 17.35
C LYS A 693 -8.00 -6.64 16.39
N ILE A 694 -6.84 -6.17 16.82
CA ILE A 694 -5.56 -6.34 16.14
C ILE A 694 -4.66 -7.27 16.96
N PRO A 695 -3.74 -7.99 16.34
CA PRO A 695 -2.80 -8.85 17.06
C PRO A 695 -1.97 -8.07 18.07
N THR A 696 -1.82 -8.65 19.24
CA THR A 696 -0.90 -8.18 20.30
C THR A 696 0.33 -9.08 20.37
N ARG A 697 1.31 -8.74 21.19
CA ARG A 697 2.50 -9.60 21.40
C ARG A 697 2.15 -10.97 21.97
N LEU A 698 1.00 -11.11 22.65
CA LEU A 698 0.54 -12.38 23.21
C LEU A 698 -0.03 -13.32 22.16
N ASP A 699 -0.54 -12.77 21.06
CA ASP A 699 -1.11 -13.55 19.94
C ASP A 699 -0.02 -14.07 18.98
N MET A 700 1.22 -13.57 19.13
CA MET A 700 2.35 -13.93 18.30
C MET A 700 3.21 -14.99 18.98
N GLY A 701 3.39 -16.12 18.30
CA GLY A 701 4.43 -17.08 18.63
C GLY A 701 5.82 -16.59 18.22
N LYS A 702 6.70 -17.52 17.88
CA LYS A 702 8.01 -17.20 17.35
C LYS A 702 7.89 -16.76 15.89
N LEU A 703 8.38 -15.57 15.59
CA LEU A 703 8.44 -15.01 14.25
C LEU A 703 9.89 -14.87 13.81
N LYS A 704 10.25 -15.42 12.65
CA LYS A 704 11.58 -15.32 12.07
C LYS A 704 11.51 -15.07 10.58
N VAL A 705 12.29 -14.07 10.11
CA VAL A 705 12.41 -13.73 8.69
C VAL A 705 13.87 -13.78 8.28
N GLU A 706 14.14 -14.45 7.17
CA GLU A 706 15.44 -14.47 6.51
C GLU A 706 15.30 -14.09 5.02
N PHE A 707 16.42 -13.83 4.36
CA PHE A 707 16.44 -13.39 2.97
C PHE A 707 17.24 -14.39 2.12
N GLU A 708 16.68 -14.71 0.94
CA GLU A 708 17.44 -15.26 -0.18
C GLU A 708 17.81 -14.13 -1.14
N HIS A 709 19.03 -14.15 -1.63
CA HIS A 709 19.51 -13.10 -2.51
C HIS A 709 19.40 -13.53 -3.97
N SER A 710 18.66 -12.77 -4.74
CA SER A 710 18.76 -12.70 -6.20
C SER A 710 19.39 -11.36 -6.58
N TYR A 711 19.71 -11.16 -7.84
CA TYR A 711 20.23 -9.89 -8.35
C TYR A 711 19.35 -9.40 -9.48
N GLU A 712 18.57 -8.35 -9.22
CA GLU A 712 17.70 -7.77 -10.25
C GLU A 712 18.49 -6.72 -11.08
N PRO A 713 18.79 -7.00 -12.36
CA PRO A 713 19.66 -6.13 -13.15
C PRO A 713 19.04 -4.76 -13.43
N THR A 714 17.70 -4.64 -13.41
CA THR A 714 16.99 -3.37 -13.64
C THR A 714 16.85 -2.55 -12.37
N GLY A 715 17.04 -3.17 -11.20
CA GLY A 715 16.93 -2.52 -9.88
C GLY A 715 18.19 -1.81 -9.42
N PRO A 716 18.08 -0.86 -8.49
CA PRO A 716 19.26 -0.22 -7.90
C PRO A 716 20.03 -1.24 -7.06
N PHE A 717 21.33 -1.41 -7.35
CA PHE A 717 22.21 -2.37 -6.67
C PHE A 717 21.69 -3.81 -6.63
N GLY A 718 20.80 -4.20 -7.55
CA GLY A 718 20.18 -5.52 -7.59
C GLY A 718 18.97 -5.71 -6.69
N ALA A 719 18.42 -4.62 -6.13
CA ALA A 719 17.26 -4.66 -5.23
C ALA A 719 15.93 -4.76 -5.99
N LYS A 720 14.97 -5.43 -5.38
CA LYS A 720 13.53 -5.40 -5.67
C LYS A 720 12.78 -4.78 -4.49
N SER A 721 11.47 -4.77 -4.56
CA SER A 721 10.63 -4.31 -3.44
C SER A 721 10.50 -5.33 -2.31
N ILE A 722 9.97 -4.88 -1.16
CA ILE A 722 9.59 -5.76 -0.04
C ILE A 722 8.30 -5.29 0.64
N GLY A 723 7.83 -4.07 0.35
CA GLY A 723 6.82 -3.40 1.16
C GLY A 723 5.50 -4.16 1.33
N GLU A 724 5.01 -4.83 0.31
CA GLU A 724 3.66 -5.41 0.28
C GLU A 724 3.62 -6.93 0.30
N ILE A 725 4.60 -7.62 -0.29
CA ILE A 725 4.60 -9.09 -0.39
C ILE A 725 4.44 -9.79 0.96
N VAL A 726 4.97 -9.19 1.99
CA VAL A 726 5.13 -9.74 3.34
C VAL A 726 3.82 -9.99 4.10
N ILE A 727 2.67 -9.48 3.60
CA ILE A 727 1.35 -9.73 4.19
C ILE A 727 0.64 -10.95 3.56
N ASN A 728 1.13 -11.48 2.44
CA ASN A 728 0.36 -12.37 1.58
C ASN A 728 0.40 -13.86 1.99
N THR A 729 1.48 -14.32 2.65
CA THR A 729 1.64 -15.75 2.98
C THR A 729 0.98 -16.22 4.27
N PRO A 730 0.71 -15.38 5.30
CA PRO A 730 0.12 -15.87 6.55
C PRO A 730 -1.25 -16.53 6.37
N ALA A 731 -2.15 -15.94 5.60
CA ALA A 731 -3.50 -16.46 5.43
C ALA A 731 -3.53 -17.90 4.87
N PRO A 732 -2.93 -18.21 3.72
CA PRO A 732 -2.95 -19.57 3.20
C PRO A 732 -2.17 -20.55 4.08
N ALA A 733 -1.07 -20.13 4.72
CA ALA A 733 -0.28 -21.00 5.59
C ALA A 733 -1.06 -21.39 6.87
N ILE A 734 -1.72 -20.42 7.51
CA ILE A 734 -2.49 -20.68 8.75
C ILE A 734 -3.78 -21.46 8.42
N ALA A 735 -4.50 -21.08 7.35
CA ALA A 735 -5.71 -21.82 6.93
C ALA A 735 -5.40 -23.29 6.60
N HIS A 736 -4.26 -23.55 5.94
CA HIS A 736 -3.79 -24.91 5.69
C HIS A 736 -3.47 -25.67 7.00
N ALA A 737 -2.79 -25.04 7.95
CA ALA A 737 -2.50 -25.65 9.24
C ALA A 737 -3.79 -25.97 10.02
N ILE A 738 -4.81 -25.09 9.96
CA ILE A 738 -6.13 -25.35 10.56
C ILE A 738 -6.82 -26.56 9.90
N TYR A 739 -6.83 -26.62 8.55
CA TYR A 739 -7.33 -27.80 7.85
C TYR A 739 -6.63 -29.08 8.28
N ARG A 740 -5.30 -29.06 8.34
CA ARG A 740 -4.52 -30.23 8.79
C ARG A 740 -4.88 -30.69 10.21
N ALA A 741 -5.22 -29.75 11.10
CA ALA A 741 -5.62 -30.06 12.48
C ALA A 741 -7.07 -30.56 12.60
N THR A 742 -7.97 -30.11 11.71
CA THR A 742 -9.41 -30.34 11.84
C THR A 742 -9.98 -31.32 10.80
N GLY A 743 -9.37 -31.36 9.61
CA GLY A 743 -9.93 -32.03 8.43
C GLY A 743 -10.96 -31.18 7.67
N VAL A 744 -11.23 -29.95 8.08
CA VAL A 744 -12.23 -29.06 7.49
C VAL A 744 -11.58 -27.84 6.83
N TRP A 745 -11.90 -27.59 5.56
CA TRP A 745 -11.44 -26.42 4.83
C TRP A 745 -12.25 -25.17 5.19
N HIS A 746 -11.58 -24.15 5.74
CA HIS A 746 -12.14 -22.84 5.96
C HIS A 746 -11.75 -21.91 4.80
N ARG A 747 -12.73 -21.46 4.02
CA ARG A 747 -12.55 -20.64 2.81
C ARG A 747 -12.97 -19.18 3.01
N GLU A 748 -13.33 -18.78 4.22
CA GLU A 748 -13.70 -17.42 4.61
C GLU A 748 -12.75 -16.90 5.71
N LEU A 749 -12.27 -15.66 5.57
CA LEU A 749 -11.46 -14.96 6.56
C LEU A 749 -12.25 -13.82 7.21
N PRO A 750 -12.04 -13.58 8.53
CA PRO A 750 -11.15 -14.31 9.44
C PRO A 750 -11.72 -15.69 9.81
N ILE A 751 -10.84 -16.63 10.14
CA ILE A 751 -11.22 -17.95 10.66
C ILE A 751 -11.31 -17.84 12.18
N THR A 752 -12.53 -17.79 12.71
CA THR A 752 -12.77 -17.57 14.13
C THR A 752 -12.83 -18.90 14.91
N PRO A 753 -12.55 -18.89 16.23
CA PRO A 753 -12.71 -20.07 17.08
C PRO A 753 -14.11 -20.68 17.01
N GLU A 754 -15.15 -19.85 16.93
CA GLU A 754 -16.54 -20.30 16.80
C GLU A 754 -16.75 -21.10 15.51
N GLN A 755 -16.29 -20.57 14.35
CA GLN A 755 -16.40 -21.30 13.07
C GLN A 755 -15.68 -22.64 13.12
N ILE A 756 -14.49 -22.70 13.73
CA ILE A 756 -13.72 -23.95 13.87
C ILE A 756 -14.45 -24.94 14.76
N ALA A 757 -14.90 -24.51 15.95
CA ALA A 757 -15.59 -25.39 16.89
C ALA A 757 -16.88 -25.96 16.30
N MET A 758 -17.67 -25.14 15.61
CA MET A 758 -18.91 -25.58 14.95
C MET A 758 -18.62 -26.56 13.82
N SER A 759 -17.61 -26.32 12.99
CA SER A 759 -17.26 -27.20 11.86
C SER A 759 -16.71 -28.60 12.27
N ILE A 760 -16.16 -28.71 13.47
CA ILE A 760 -15.69 -29.99 14.01
C ILE A 760 -16.85 -30.79 14.63
N ALA A 761 -17.86 -30.06 15.15
CA ALA A 761 -19.03 -30.68 15.77
C ALA A 761 -20.03 -31.28 14.76
N GLU A 762 -20.02 -30.76 13.51
CA GLU A 762 -20.78 -31.30 12.39
C GLU A 762 -20.14 -32.60 11.83
#